data_9c2ae93f266727ab5731a56198413bf1
#
_entry.id   9c2ae93f266727ab5731a56198413bf1
#
_cell.length_a   1.000
_cell.length_b   1.000
_cell.length_c   1.000
_cell.angle_alpha   90.00
_cell.angle_beta   90.00
_cell.angle_gamma   90.00
#
_symmetry.space_group_name_H-M   'P 1'
#
loop_
_entity.id
_entity.type
_entity.pdbx_description
1 polymer ?
#
loop_
_entity_poly.entity_id
_entity_poly.type
_entity_poly.pdbx_seq_one_letter_code
_entity_poly.pdbx_strand_id
1 'polypeptide(L)'
;VNGVPVNDMEWGGVYFSNWAGLSDVTRSTQVQRGLGASKVSVPSVGGSLNIVTRSTDAQKGGSISYGMGNDGMNSILFSVSTGLMKGGWAVSLLGGKKWGDGYIQGTDFEGYNYFLNVSKKLNDAHQLSFTAFGAPQSHYQRSSSYDGLTIQGWQEVKKYMKGKSAYRYNPSYGFGKNGERKSSNYNEYHKPQISLNHQWQIDDKSTLSTVAYVSIGRGNGYNGQGNSEFGYSYTDWRGASYGKLTTKFRNADGTFAYDKIQEINEQSENGSMLAMSKSKNYHNWYGLLSTFTTKLGENIDFYGGVDFRYYKGTHTNELSDLYGGEYYVDYDSRKNVKAVNNAAAADPNWKYEKLTVGDVVYRDYDGYVMQEGVFAQAEYNKDKLSAFLAGSVSNTGYWRYDRLYYDKQHAESETVNFIGWTAKGGANFNISDHHNVFANIGYISRAPFFSYGAFLSAAVSNATNPNAVNEKVFSAELGYGYRSSWLNVNLNAYYTRWMDKTMTKGGDILDENSNPVDRYSINMQGVDARHMGVELDFVAEPTRWLTINGMLSVGDWQWDSNATGYYYNGQGQPLADLKGTIASDIYAPDHAKSEVQLKGVKVGDSAQLTGALGATVKFLDGFRAGLDYNFYANNYADFALNGSSLVVGGVKTFKDPWKIPSGGQFDFNASYRFKIGSCKATLYGNINNVFNQEYIVNATDADGTWQNAYGVFYAFGRTYSLRLKINF
;
A
#
# COMPACT_ATOMS: atom_id res chain seq x y z
N VAL A 1 13.65 3.41 5.96
CA VAL A 1 14.50 2.54 6.76
C VAL A 1 15.96 3.02 6.68
N ASN A 2 16.60 3.24 7.81
CA ASN A 2 17.97 3.78 7.87
C ASN A 2 18.16 5.10 7.08
N GLY A 3 17.15 5.97 7.12
CA GLY A 3 17.11 7.22 6.36
C GLY A 3 16.67 7.09 4.91
N VAL A 4 16.57 5.88 4.35
CA VAL A 4 16.12 5.63 2.98
C VAL A 4 14.60 5.63 2.94
N PRO A 5 13.96 6.50 2.11
CA PRO A 5 12.54 6.42 1.84
C PRO A 5 12.19 5.14 1.09
N VAL A 6 11.09 4.49 1.48
CA VAL A 6 10.66 3.20 0.89
C VAL A 6 9.29 3.26 0.20
N ASN A 7 8.69 4.45 0.13
CA ASN A 7 7.47 4.68 -0.62
C ASN A 7 7.73 4.49 -2.12
N ASP A 8 6.86 3.72 -2.78
CA ASP A 8 6.95 3.50 -4.22
C ASP A 8 6.93 4.83 -5.01
N MET A 9 7.77 4.93 -6.04
CA MET A 9 7.97 6.19 -6.77
C MET A 9 6.85 6.50 -7.77
N GLU A 10 6.05 5.51 -8.18
CA GLU A 10 4.97 5.68 -9.15
C GLU A 10 3.63 6.00 -8.47
N TRP A 11 3.33 5.41 -7.29
CA TRP A 11 2.04 5.57 -6.62
C TRP A 11 2.11 5.93 -5.13
N GLY A 12 3.32 6.03 -4.55
CA GLY A 12 3.57 6.57 -3.22
C GLY A 12 3.28 5.65 -2.04
N GLY A 13 2.79 4.45 -2.26
CA GLY A 13 2.43 3.53 -1.17
C GLY A 13 3.59 2.69 -0.65
N VAL A 14 3.37 2.01 0.47
CA VAL A 14 4.31 1.08 1.10
C VAL A 14 3.64 -0.26 1.35
N TYR A 15 4.26 -1.32 0.86
CA TYR A 15 3.89 -2.69 1.23
C TYR A 15 4.76 -3.15 2.40
N PHE A 16 4.20 -3.16 3.61
CA PHE A 16 4.93 -3.57 4.82
C PHE A 16 5.41 -5.02 4.78
N SER A 17 4.77 -5.87 4.01
CA SER A 17 5.20 -7.25 3.78
C SER A 17 6.57 -7.39 3.11
N ASN A 18 7.07 -6.36 2.41
CA ASN A 18 8.44 -6.31 1.89
C ASN A 18 9.51 -6.29 2.99
N TRP A 19 9.11 -5.99 4.21
CA TRP A 19 9.97 -5.73 5.37
C TRP A 19 9.75 -6.74 6.49
N ALA A 20 9.20 -7.92 6.20
CA ALA A 20 8.96 -8.97 7.17
C ALA A 20 10.27 -9.33 7.93
N GLY A 21 10.18 -9.49 9.23
CA GLY A 21 11.35 -9.79 10.11
C GLY A 21 12.24 -8.60 10.46
N LEU A 22 12.02 -7.43 9.89
CA LEU A 22 12.82 -6.24 10.17
C LEU A 22 12.77 -5.83 11.66
N SER A 23 11.65 -6.05 12.34
CA SER A 23 11.47 -5.78 13.77
C SER A 23 12.50 -6.50 14.67
N ASP A 24 12.95 -7.67 14.27
CA ASP A 24 13.91 -8.47 15.05
C ASP A 24 15.36 -7.95 14.98
N VAL A 25 15.65 -7.07 14.01
CA VAL A 25 16.96 -6.40 13.86
C VAL A 25 16.88 -4.89 14.06
N THR A 26 15.74 -4.38 14.44
CA THR A 26 15.52 -2.96 14.70
C THR A 26 16.23 -2.54 16.00
N ARG A 27 16.98 -1.45 15.92
CA ARG A 27 17.53 -0.75 17.09
C ARG A 27 16.50 0.20 17.68
N SER A 28 15.88 1.00 16.83
CA SER A 28 14.87 1.98 17.24
C SER A 28 13.85 2.23 16.11
N THR A 29 12.64 2.53 16.52
CA THR A 29 11.57 2.99 15.63
C THR A 29 11.10 4.35 16.12
N GLN A 30 11.17 5.34 15.25
CA GLN A 30 10.71 6.69 15.52
C GLN A 30 9.42 6.92 14.72
N VAL A 31 8.33 7.19 15.41
CA VAL A 31 7.05 7.53 14.81
C VAL A 31 6.77 8.98 15.08
N GLN A 32 6.56 9.76 14.03
CA GLN A 32 6.13 11.13 14.11
C GLN A 32 4.79 11.28 13.43
N ARG A 33 3.77 11.71 14.18
CA ARG A 33 2.45 12.00 13.64
C ARG A 33 2.40 13.42 13.12
N GLY A 34 1.64 13.64 12.05
CA GLY A 34 1.40 14.96 11.49
C GLY A 34 2.63 15.66 10.91
N LEU A 35 2.64 16.98 11.05
CA LEU A 35 3.71 17.85 10.56
C LEU A 35 4.92 17.78 11.48
N GLY A 36 5.98 17.22 11.00
CA GLY A 36 7.23 17.19 11.76
C GLY A 36 8.47 17.38 10.91
N ALA A 37 9.62 17.31 11.59
CA ALA A 37 10.91 17.33 10.95
C ALA A 37 11.07 16.13 9.99
N SER A 38 11.52 16.37 8.78
CA SER A 38 11.86 15.32 7.83
C SER A 38 13.13 15.66 7.08
N LYS A 39 14.03 14.68 6.94
CA LYS A 39 15.33 14.83 6.27
C LYS A 39 15.25 14.30 4.83
N VAL A 40 14.22 14.72 4.10
CA VAL A 40 13.98 14.37 2.70
C VAL A 40 13.38 15.56 1.96
N SER A 41 13.56 15.62 0.65
CA SER A 41 13.05 16.72 -0.17
C SER A 41 11.55 16.69 -0.41
N VAL A 42 10.91 15.52 -0.31
CA VAL A 42 9.45 15.33 -0.44
C VAL A 42 8.92 14.66 0.81
N PRO A 43 8.57 15.43 1.84
CA PRO A 43 8.05 14.89 3.09
C PRO A 43 6.58 14.47 2.99
N SER A 44 6.15 13.64 3.94
CA SER A 44 4.75 13.26 4.13
C SER A 44 4.01 14.25 5.02
N VAL A 45 2.70 14.33 4.87
CA VAL A 45 1.79 15.13 5.72
C VAL A 45 1.27 14.34 6.91
N GLY A 46 0.93 13.06 6.70
CA GLY A 46 0.33 12.22 7.74
C GLY A 46 1.29 11.80 8.84
N GLY A 47 2.59 11.97 8.61
CA GLY A 47 3.64 11.61 9.55
C GLY A 47 4.74 10.78 8.91
N SER A 48 5.70 10.36 9.72
CA SER A 48 6.81 9.53 9.29
C SER A 48 7.05 8.38 10.27
N LEU A 49 7.45 7.25 9.71
CA LEU A 49 7.94 6.08 10.43
C LEU A 49 9.38 5.84 10.02
N ASN A 50 10.33 6.06 10.91
CA ASN A 50 11.74 5.79 10.66
C ASN A 50 12.20 4.57 11.47
N ILE A 51 12.65 3.54 10.76
CA ILE A 51 13.18 2.31 11.34
C ILE A 51 14.69 2.33 11.19
N VAL A 52 15.39 2.26 12.32
CA VAL A 52 16.85 2.19 12.37
C VAL A 52 17.28 0.79 12.77
N THR A 53 18.07 0.14 11.94
CA THR A 53 18.55 -1.22 12.18
C THR A 53 19.86 -1.23 13.00
N ARG A 54 20.20 -2.39 13.53
CA ARG A 54 21.46 -2.60 14.28
C ARG A 54 22.69 -2.40 13.41
N SER A 55 23.74 -1.85 13.99
CA SER A 55 25.05 -1.66 13.35
C SER A 55 26.18 -1.93 14.36
N THR A 56 27.12 -1.00 14.51
CA THR A 56 28.23 -1.12 15.49
C THR A 56 27.79 -1.10 16.96
N ASP A 57 26.57 -0.68 17.23
CA ASP A 57 25.93 -0.64 18.56
C ASP A 57 25.27 -1.98 18.95
N ALA A 58 25.21 -2.96 18.03
CA ALA A 58 24.66 -4.27 18.33
C ALA A 58 25.47 -5.01 19.40
N GLN A 59 24.77 -5.62 20.35
CA GLN A 59 25.43 -6.47 21.36
C GLN A 59 25.73 -7.85 20.76
N LYS A 60 26.79 -8.47 21.21
CA LYS A 60 27.14 -9.88 20.89
C LYS A 60 26.05 -10.80 21.42
N GLY A 61 25.58 -11.71 20.56
CA GLY A 61 24.60 -12.73 20.95
C GLY A 61 23.73 -13.11 19.77
N GLY A 62 22.77 -13.96 20.02
CA GLY A 62 21.81 -14.41 18.99
C GLY A 62 20.51 -14.87 19.57
N SER A 63 19.59 -15.21 18.68
CA SER A 63 18.30 -15.80 19.05
C SER A 63 17.80 -16.76 17.98
N ILE A 64 17.06 -17.76 18.43
CA ILE A 64 16.24 -18.60 17.56
C ILE A 64 14.81 -18.58 18.08
N SER A 65 13.85 -18.53 17.18
CA SER A 65 12.44 -18.64 17.55
C SER A 65 11.68 -19.56 16.61
N TYR A 66 10.70 -20.27 17.17
CA TYR A 66 9.72 -21.02 16.43
C TYR A 66 8.32 -20.61 16.88
N GLY A 67 7.44 -20.38 15.92
CA GLY A 67 6.05 -20.00 16.16
C GLY A 67 5.09 -20.84 15.36
N MET A 68 3.90 -21.05 15.92
CA MET A 68 2.78 -21.72 15.27
C MET A 68 1.48 -20.98 15.55
N GLY A 69 0.48 -21.19 14.70
CA GLY A 69 -0.85 -20.59 14.86
C GLY A 69 -1.94 -21.37 14.12
N ASN A 70 -3.13 -20.79 14.09
CA ASN A 70 -4.24 -21.36 13.34
C ASN A 70 -3.94 -21.45 11.82
N ASP A 71 -4.72 -22.27 11.11
CA ASP A 71 -4.64 -22.47 9.66
C ASP A 71 -3.23 -22.84 9.19
N GLY A 72 -2.58 -23.76 9.91
CA GLY A 72 -1.26 -24.29 9.55
C GLY A 72 -0.12 -23.26 9.59
N MET A 73 -0.31 -22.10 10.21
CA MET A 73 0.73 -21.08 10.30
C MET A 73 1.91 -21.56 11.13
N ASN A 74 3.09 -21.47 10.54
CA ASN A 74 4.37 -21.75 11.17
C ASN A 74 5.38 -20.64 10.82
N SER A 75 6.34 -20.43 11.72
CA SER A 75 7.45 -19.52 11.49
C SER A 75 8.71 -19.98 12.21
N ILE A 76 9.84 -19.78 11.57
CA ILE A 76 11.17 -19.95 12.18
C ILE A 76 12.00 -18.72 11.89
N LEU A 77 12.74 -18.25 12.89
CA LEU A 77 13.57 -17.07 12.77
C LEU A 77 14.87 -17.28 13.55
N PHE A 78 15.98 -16.93 12.92
CA PHE A 78 17.30 -16.96 13.49
C PHE A 78 17.98 -15.60 13.35
N SER A 79 18.63 -15.11 14.38
CA SER A 79 19.45 -13.90 14.32
C SER A 79 20.72 -14.04 15.14
N VAL A 80 21.82 -13.42 14.68
CA VAL A 80 23.09 -13.39 15.38
C VAL A 80 23.81 -12.08 15.12
N SER A 81 24.52 -11.57 16.14
CA SER A 81 25.38 -10.39 16.06
C SER A 81 26.70 -10.67 16.75
N THR A 82 27.79 -10.22 16.13
CA THR A 82 29.15 -10.34 16.72
C THR A 82 29.39 -9.32 17.83
N GLY A 83 28.60 -8.25 17.88
CA GLY A 83 28.95 -7.03 18.58
C GLY A 83 30.14 -6.32 17.92
N LEU A 84 30.61 -5.24 18.52
CA LEU A 84 31.77 -4.52 18.03
C LEU A 84 33.03 -5.31 18.39
N MET A 85 33.71 -5.83 17.38
CA MET A 85 34.95 -6.62 17.51
C MET A 85 36.17 -5.73 17.57
N LYS A 86 37.29 -6.31 18.01
CA LYS A 86 38.64 -5.69 17.90
C LYS A 86 38.88 -5.33 16.42
N GLY A 87 39.39 -4.15 16.17
CA GLY A 87 39.57 -3.63 14.82
C GLY A 87 38.35 -2.92 14.23
N GLY A 88 37.27 -2.71 15.00
CA GLY A 88 36.14 -1.85 14.64
C GLY A 88 35.10 -2.46 13.73
N TRP A 89 35.07 -3.78 13.54
CA TRP A 89 34.07 -4.49 12.76
C TRP A 89 32.87 -4.92 13.60
N ALA A 90 31.68 -4.91 13.02
CA ALA A 90 30.50 -5.53 13.58
C ALA A 90 29.67 -6.16 12.45
N VAL A 91 29.15 -7.37 12.70
CA VAL A 91 28.33 -8.11 11.74
C VAL A 91 27.04 -8.56 12.42
N SER A 92 25.92 -8.36 11.77
CA SER A 92 24.62 -8.87 12.20
C SER A 92 23.94 -9.59 11.04
N LEU A 93 23.37 -10.76 11.33
CA LEU A 93 22.65 -11.62 10.38
C LEU A 93 21.27 -11.99 10.95
N LEU A 94 20.29 -12.07 10.07
CA LEU A 94 18.98 -12.66 10.36
C LEU A 94 18.54 -13.47 9.15
N GLY A 95 17.86 -14.58 9.41
CA GLY A 95 17.18 -15.39 8.39
C GLY A 95 15.96 -16.06 8.97
N GLY A 96 14.92 -16.20 8.17
CA GLY A 96 13.69 -16.81 8.62
C GLY A 96 12.76 -17.25 7.49
N LYS A 97 11.76 -18.04 7.88
CA LYS A 97 10.67 -18.50 7.03
C LYS A 97 9.34 -18.45 7.78
N LYS A 98 8.28 -18.08 7.09
CA LYS A 98 6.89 -18.15 7.58
C LYS A 98 6.01 -18.74 6.49
N TRP A 99 5.12 -19.69 6.85
CA TRP A 99 4.22 -20.35 5.91
C TRP A 99 2.91 -20.76 6.59
N GLY A 100 1.89 -21.04 5.81
CA GLY A 100 0.58 -21.50 6.31
C GLY A 100 -0.46 -21.59 5.21
N ASP A 101 -1.63 -22.15 5.55
CA ASP A 101 -2.75 -22.35 4.63
C ASP A 101 -3.57 -21.06 4.42
N GLY A 102 -3.40 -20.07 5.30
CA GLY A 102 -4.13 -18.81 5.27
C GLY A 102 -5.52 -18.91 5.92
N TYR A 103 -5.97 -17.80 6.51
CA TYR A 103 -7.28 -17.71 7.16
C TYR A 103 -8.44 -17.83 6.16
N ILE A 104 -8.32 -17.18 5.00
CA ILE A 104 -9.30 -17.25 3.93
C ILE A 104 -9.09 -18.55 3.12
N GLN A 105 -10.16 -19.14 2.65
CA GLN A 105 -10.13 -20.35 1.84
C GLN A 105 -9.16 -20.19 0.66
N GLY A 106 -8.18 -21.10 0.59
CA GLY A 106 -7.23 -21.16 -0.52
C GLY A 106 -6.29 -19.97 -0.62
N THR A 107 -5.85 -19.38 0.49
CA THR A 107 -4.89 -18.28 0.53
C THR A 107 -3.58 -18.69 1.21
N ASP A 108 -3.10 -19.88 0.88
CA ASP A 108 -1.83 -20.36 1.37
C ASP A 108 -0.69 -19.44 0.94
N PHE A 109 0.30 -19.35 1.82
CA PHE A 109 1.41 -18.43 1.67
C PHE A 109 2.72 -19.04 2.15
N GLU A 110 3.79 -18.56 1.55
CA GLU A 110 5.17 -18.84 1.94
C GLU A 110 6.00 -17.56 1.83
N GLY A 111 6.76 -17.24 2.87
CA GLY A 111 7.63 -16.08 2.88
C GLY A 111 8.95 -16.36 3.57
N TYR A 112 10.00 -15.73 3.07
CA TYR A 112 11.34 -15.76 3.65
C TYR A 112 11.73 -14.34 4.02
N ASN A 113 12.67 -14.21 4.93
CA ASN A 113 13.30 -12.94 5.26
C ASN A 113 14.77 -13.12 5.52
N TYR A 114 15.54 -12.10 5.18
CA TYR A 114 16.95 -12.05 5.46
C TYR A 114 17.39 -10.62 5.76
N PHE A 115 18.41 -10.50 6.57
CA PHE A 115 19.08 -9.25 6.89
C PHE A 115 20.56 -9.51 7.07
N LEU A 116 21.38 -8.63 6.50
CA LEU A 116 22.82 -8.57 6.71
C LEU A 116 23.21 -7.12 6.99
N ASN A 117 23.93 -6.90 8.08
CA ASN A 117 24.67 -5.66 8.30
C ASN A 117 26.13 -5.98 8.51
N VAL A 118 27.00 -5.28 7.81
CA VAL A 118 28.45 -5.27 8.02
C VAL A 118 28.88 -3.82 8.22
N SER A 119 29.30 -3.50 9.43
CA SER A 119 29.71 -2.15 9.80
C SER A 119 31.19 -2.11 10.19
N LYS A 120 31.84 -1.01 9.87
CA LYS A 120 33.24 -0.75 10.16
C LYS A 120 33.42 0.65 10.73
N LYS A 121 33.87 0.73 11.94
CA LYS A 121 34.43 1.96 12.52
C LYS A 121 35.85 2.12 12.01
N LEU A 122 36.08 3.00 11.03
CA LEU A 122 37.40 3.21 10.43
C LEU A 122 38.33 3.93 11.38
N ASN A 123 37.83 4.95 12.05
CA ASN A 123 38.45 5.75 13.10
C ASN A 123 37.35 6.48 13.90
N ASP A 124 37.72 7.43 14.75
CA ASP A 124 36.73 8.20 15.53
C ASP A 124 35.87 9.14 14.69
N ALA A 125 36.35 9.53 13.50
CA ALA A 125 35.62 10.44 12.62
C ALA A 125 34.77 9.73 11.56
N HIS A 126 35.08 8.49 11.18
CA HIS A 126 34.45 7.82 10.04
C HIS A 126 33.95 6.42 10.41
N GLN A 127 32.67 6.18 10.06
CA GLN A 127 32.04 4.87 10.12
C GLN A 127 31.34 4.55 8.79
N LEU A 128 31.50 3.32 8.32
CA LEU A 128 30.78 2.75 7.20
C LEU A 128 29.83 1.65 7.68
N SER A 129 28.64 1.55 7.09
CA SER A 129 27.66 0.52 7.39
C SER A 129 27.01 0.05 6.09
N PHE A 130 27.27 -1.19 5.72
CA PHE A 130 26.60 -1.88 4.63
C PHE A 130 25.40 -2.64 5.17
N THR A 131 24.22 -2.46 4.59
CA THR A 131 22.98 -3.15 5.00
C THR A 131 22.28 -3.72 3.78
N ALA A 132 21.90 -4.99 3.84
CA ALA A 132 21.08 -5.65 2.85
C ALA A 132 19.94 -6.40 3.54
N PHE A 133 18.70 -6.22 3.08
CA PHE A 133 17.56 -6.95 3.60
C PHE A 133 16.46 -7.12 2.55
N GLY A 134 15.64 -8.14 2.72
CA GLY A 134 14.52 -8.44 1.87
C GLY A 134 13.64 -9.55 2.44
N ALA A 135 12.45 -9.69 1.85
CA ALA A 135 11.45 -10.66 2.25
C ALA A 135 10.78 -11.29 1.01
N PRO A 136 11.48 -12.22 0.32
CA PRO A 136 10.87 -12.94 -0.80
C PRO A 136 9.65 -13.72 -0.35
N GLN A 137 8.54 -13.61 -1.09
CA GLN A 137 7.29 -14.26 -0.71
C GLN A 137 6.41 -14.60 -1.89
N SER A 138 5.54 -15.59 -1.68
CA SER A 138 4.47 -15.97 -2.59
C SER A 138 3.20 -16.28 -1.81
N HIS A 139 2.06 -15.93 -2.37
CA HIS A 139 0.78 -16.22 -1.77
C HIS A 139 -0.36 -16.19 -2.78
N TYR A 140 -1.37 -17.01 -2.51
CA TYR A 140 -2.68 -16.86 -3.12
C TYR A 140 -3.51 -15.87 -2.29
N GLN A 141 -4.47 -15.21 -2.93
CA GLN A 141 -5.28 -14.20 -2.26
C GLN A 141 -6.74 -14.21 -2.71
N ARG A 142 -7.59 -13.61 -1.91
CA ARG A 142 -8.92 -13.17 -2.29
C ARG A 142 -8.84 -11.71 -2.71
N SER A 143 -9.31 -11.39 -3.91
CA SER A 143 -9.21 -10.03 -4.43
C SER A 143 -10.02 -9.05 -3.60
N SER A 144 -9.39 -7.96 -3.16
CA SER A 144 -10.08 -6.85 -2.51
C SER A 144 -10.94 -6.03 -3.48
N SER A 145 -10.65 -6.10 -4.78
CA SER A 145 -11.34 -5.27 -5.78
C SER A 145 -12.66 -5.88 -6.27
N TYR A 146 -12.77 -7.22 -6.33
CA TYR A 146 -13.92 -7.86 -6.94
C TYR A 146 -14.39 -9.18 -6.29
N ASP A 147 -13.79 -9.64 -5.21
CA ASP A 147 -14.26 -10.85 -4.51
C ASP A 147 -15.08 -10.53 -3.25
N GLY A 148 -15.29 -9.25 -2.93
CA GLY A 148 -16.15 -8.82 -1.84
C GLY A 148 -17.62 -8.89 -2.23
N LEU A 149 -18.41 -9.64 -1.46
CA LEU A 149 -19.83 -9.84 -1.72
C LEU A 149 -20.67 -8.72 -1.07
N THR A 150 -21.98 -8.71 -1.34
CA THR A 150 -22.95 -7.99 -0.54
C THR A 150 -23.14 -8.70 0.82
N ILE A 151 -23.76 -8.04 1.78
CA ILE A 151 -24.13 -8.68 3.05
C ILE A 151 -24.97 -9.95 2.81
N GLN A 152 -25.96 -9.87 1.91
CA GLN A 152 -26.77 -11.02 1.53
C GLN A 152 -25.93 -12.12 0.85
N GLY A 153 -25.03 -11.73 -0.06
CA GLY A 153 -24.14 -12.67 -0.75
C GLY A 153 -23.30 -13.51 0.19
N TRP A 154 -22.81 -12.93 1.29
CA TRP A 154 -22.09 -13.68 2.32
C TRP A 154 -22.97 -14.73 3.03
N GLN A 155 -24.24 -14.44 3.24
CA GLN A 155 -25.18 -15.43 3.81
C GLN A 155 -25.46 -16.57 2.83
N GLU A 156 -25.57 -16.28 1.54
CA GLU A 156 -25.81 -17.29 0.50
C GLU A 156 -24.66 -18.29 0.35
N VAL A 157 -23.40 -17.84 0.49
CA VAL A 157 -22.22 -18.72 0.37
C VAL A 157 -21.94 -19.54 1.61
N LYS A 158 -22.61 -19.30 2.72
CA LYS A 158 -22.48 -20.06 3.96
C LYS A 158 -22.64 -21.58 3.76
N LYS A 159 -23.55 -21.98 2.85
CA LYS A 159 -23.79 -23.38 2.48
C LYS A 159 -22.56 -24.10 1.95
N TYR A 160 -21.61 -23.38 1.33
CA TYR A 160 -20.38 -23.96 0.78
C TYR A 160 -19.28 -24.16 1.82
N MET A 161 -19.40 -23.53 3.00
CA MET A 161 -18.32 -23.49 4.00
C MET A 161 -18.35 -24.61 5.02
N LYS A 162 -19.35 -25.50 4.96
CA LYS A 162 -19.44 -26.74 5.79
C LYS A 162 -19.17 -26.46 7.29
N GLY A 163 -19.84 -25.47 7.86
CA GLY A 163 -19.73 -25.11 9.29
C GLY A 163 -18.60 -24.11 9.63
N LYS A 164 -17.72 -23.78 8.71
CA LYS A 164 -16.78 -22.65 8.86
C LYS A 164 -17.51 -21.33 8.62
N SER A 165 -16.93 -20.22 9.10
CA SER A 165 -17.46 -18.87 8.83
C SER A 165 -17.62 -18.62 7.34
N ALA A 166 -18.77 -18.06 6.92
CA ALA A 166 -19.04 -17.65 5.56
C ALA A 166 -17.99 -16.63 5.05
N TYR A 167 -17.47 -15.79 5.92
CA TYR A 167 -16.52 -14.74 5.59
C TYR A 167 -15.12 -15.26 5.24
N ARG A 168 -14.87 -16.55 5.45
CA ARG A 168 -13.66 -17.24 4.97
C ARG A 168 -13.77 -17.74 3.53
N TYR A 169 -14.94 -17.68 2.92
CA TYR A 169 -15.17 -18.09 1.54
C TYR A 169 -14.37 -17.21 0.57
N ASN A 170 -13.79 -17.86 -0.44
CA ASN A 170 -13.08 -17.19 -1.51
C ASN A 170 -13.76 -17.47 -2.86
N PRO A 171 -14.42 -16.48 -3.47
CA PRO A 171 -15.09 -16.64 -4.76
C PRO A 171 -14.22 -17.15 -5.91
N SER A 172 -12.90 -16.93 -5.82
CA SER A 172 -11.93 -17.33 -6.85
C SER A 172 -11.22 -18.66 -6.54
N TYR A 173 -11.58 -19.33 -5.45
CA TYR A 173 -11.01 -20.63 -5.10
C TYR A 173 -11.60 -21.76 -5.95
N GLY A 174 -10.73 -22.58 -6.58
CA GLY A 174 -11.19 -23.69 -7.39
C GLY A 174 -10.08 -24.57 -7.96
N PHE A 175 -10.47 -25.50 -8.84
CA PHE A 175 -9.62 -26.55 -9.37
C PHE A 175 -9.74 -26.66 -10.87
N GLY A 176 -8.68 -27.14 -11.49
CA GLY A 176 -8.66 -27.54 -12.89
C GLY A 176 -9.21 -28.94 -13.13
N LYS A 177 -9.19 -29.35 -14.37
CA LYS A 177 -9.79 -30.60 -14.89
C LYS A 177 -9.22 -31.87 -14.25
N ASN A 178 -7.95 -31.86 -13.87
CA ASN A 178 -7.27 -33.00 -13.23
C ASN A 178 -7.26 -32.90 -11.69
N GLY A 179 -8.07 -32.00 -11.12
CA GLY A 179 -8.11 -31.77 -9.69
C GLY A 179 -6.95 -30.91 -9.15
N GLU A 180 -6.09 -30.40 -10.03
CA GLU A 180 -5.02 -29.48 -9.67
C GLU A 180 -5.60 -28.15 -9.21
N ARG A 181 -5.03 -27.60 -8.15
CA ARG A 181 -5.43 -26.28 -7.69
C ARG A 181 -5.04 -25.20 -8.67
N LYS A 182 -5.99 -24.35 -9.00
CA LYS A 182 -5.79 -23.14 -9.81
C LYS A 182 -6.31 -21.91 -9.06
N SER A 183 -5.85 -20.74 -9.49
CA SER A 183 -6.32 -19.46 -8.96
C SER A 183 -6.15 -18.37 -10.01
N SER A 184 -7.06 -17.41 -10.03
CA SER A 184 -6.89 -16.16 -10.77
C SER A 184 -6.17 -15.07 -9.96
N ASN A 185 -5.92 -15.32 -8.66
CA ASN A 185 -5.35 -14.34 -7.73
C ASN A 185 -4.14 -14.93 -7.01
N TYR A 186 -2.96 -14.64 -7.53
CA TYR A 186 -1.68 -15.06 -6.98
C TYR A 186 -0.68 -13.92 -7.07
N ASN A 187 0.19 -13.82 -6.07
CA ASN A 187 1.30 -12.87 -6.04
C ASN A 187 2.58 -13.55 -5.57
N GLU A 188 3.68 -13.20 -6.21
CA GLU A 188 5.03 -13.48 -5.72
C GLU A 188 5.91 -12.26 -5.94
N TYR A 189 6.75 -11.94 -4.96
CA TYR A 189 7.67 -10.82 -5.11
C TYR A 189 8.86 -10.88 -4.15
N HIS A 190 9.93 -10.22 -4.59
CA HIS A 190 11.13 -9.95 -3.83
C HIS A 190 11.63 -8.56 -4.17
N LYS A 191 11.57 -7.65 -3.21
CA LYS A 191 11.97 -6.24 -3.36
C LYS A 191 13.01 -5.90 -2.28
N PRO A 192 14.27 -6.30 -2.47
CA PRO A 192 15.34 -6.07 -1.50
C PRO A 192 15.76 -4.61 -1.47
N GLN A 193 16.31 -4.18 -0.35
CA GLN A 193 17.03 -2.93 -0.22
C GLN A 193 18.47 -3.18 0.20
N ILE A 194 19.40 -2.57 -0.51
CA ILE A 194 20.83 -2.59 -0.22
C ILE A 194 21.29 -1.16 -0.07
N SER A 195 21.99 -0.85 1.01
CA SER A 195 22.49 0.49 1.28
C SER A 195 23.89 0.50 1.85
N LEU A 196 24.63 1.55 1.51
CA LEU A 196 25.92 1.87 2.12
C LEU A 196 25.78 3.24 2.77
N ASN A 197 25.92 3.26 4.10
CA ASN A 197 25.84 4.47 4.91
C ASN A 197 27.25 4.87 5.34
N HIS A 198 27.59 6.14 5.14
CA HIS A 198 28.81 6.75 5.65
C HIS A 198 28.45 7.84 6.65
N GLN A 199 28.98 7.74 7.85
CA GLN A 199 28.90 8.78 8.87
C GLN A 199 30.27 9.42 9.01
N TRP A 200 30.31 10.75 8.86
CA TRP A 200 31.53 11.54 9.02
C TRP A 200 31.32 12.58 10.11
N GLN A 201 32.01 12.43 11.23
CA GLN A 201 32.14 13.45 12.26
C GLN A 201 33.23 14.43 11.82
N ILE A 202 32.82 15.57 11.25
CA ILE A 202 33.74 16.57 10.67
C ILE A 202 34.51 17.27 11.78
N ASP A 203 33.79 17.69 12.80
CA ASP A 203 34.29 18.31 14.03
C ASP A 203 33.31 18.05 15.20
N ASP A 204 33.53 18.63 16.35
CA ASP A 204 32.70 18.44 17.56
C ASP A 204 31.23 18.89 17.39
N LYS A 205 30.95 19.72 16.40
CA LYS A 205 29.63 20.31 16.14
C LYS A 205 28.95 19.80 14.88
N SER A 206 29.73 19.26 13.94
CA SER A 206 29.27 19.04 12.57
C SER A 206 29.42 17.59 12.13
N THR A 207 28.39 17.04 11.52
CA THR A 207 28.38 15.71 10.93
C THR A 207 27.88 15.74 9.49
N LEU A 208 28.38 14.82 8.65
CA LEU A 208 27.84 14.53 7.34
C LEU A 208 27.43 13.06 7.28
N SER A 209 26.16 12.81 7.03
CA SER A 209 25.62 11.47 6.83
C SER A 209 25.24 11.28 5.37
N THR A 210 25.82 10.31 4.70
CA THR A 210 25.53 10.01 3.30
C THR A 210 25.12 8.55 3.16
N VAL A 211 24.00 8.29 2.50
CA VAL A 211 23.54 6.96 2.15
C VAL A 211 23.35 6.84 0.66
N ALA A 212 24.03 5.85 0.07
CA ALA A 212 23.76 5.39 -1.29
C ALA A 212 22.98 4.07 -1.21
N TYR A 213 21.94 3.91 -2.00
CA TYR A 213 21.12 2.71 -1.94
C TYR A 213 20.63 2.25 -3.31
N VAL A 214 20.34 0.96 -3.39
CA VAL A 214 19.78 0.30 -4.56
C VAL A 214 18.72 -0.71 -4.15
N SER A 215 17.64 -0.79 -4.94
CA SER A 215 16.67 -1.87 -4.87
C SER A 215 16.45 -2.42 -6.28
N ILE A 216 16.69 -3.72 -6.48
CA ILE A 216 16.39 -4.44 -7.71
C ILE A 216 15.26 -5.40 -7.41
N GLY A 217 14.03 -4.89 -7.58
CA GLY A 217 12.80 -5.60 -7.24
C GLY A 217 12.29 -6.46 -8.39
N ARG A 218 11.78 -7.63 -8.05
CA ARG A 218 11.08 -8.55 -8.95
C ARG A 218 9.78 -8.97 -8.30
N GLY A 219 8.72 -9.03 -9.09
CA GLY A 219 7.44 -9.49 -8.60
C GLY A 219 6.45 -9.66 -9.72
N ASN A 220 5.53 -10.58 -9.53
CA ASN A 220 4.42 -10.79 -10.45
C ASN A 220 3.16 -11.27 -9.72
N GLY A 221 2.03 -11.07 -10.36
CA GLY A 221 0.75 -11.62 -9.96
C GLY A 221 0.02 -12.18 -11.18
N TYR A 222 -0.99 -13.00 -10.95
CA TYR A 222 -1.82 -13.48 -12.04
C TYR A 222 -2.74 -12.36 -12.56
N ASN A 223 -2.91 -12.33 -13.88
CA ASN A 223 -3.82 -11.43 -14.56
C ASN A 223 -4.48 -12.19 -15.72
N GLY A 224 -5.76 -12.47 -15.59
CA GLY A 224 -6.54 -13.19 -16.59
C GLY A 224 -6.81 -12.35 -17.83
N GLN A 225 -6.72 -12.99 -19.00
CA GLN A 225 -7.00 -12.42 -20.31
C GLN A 225 -8.24 -13.08 -20.90
N GLY A 226 -8.97 -12.37 -21.75
CA GLY A 226 -10.14 -12.90 -22.45
C GLY A 226 -10.28 -12.29 -23.84
N ASN A 227 -10.84 -13.04 -24.76
CA ASN A 227 -11.03 -12.61 -26.15
C ASN A 227 -12.46 -12.13 -26.38
N SER A 228 -12.66 -10.81 -26.42
CA SER A 228 -14.00 -10.21 -26.58
C SER A 228 -14.63 -10.46 -27.95
N GLU A 229 -13.85 -10.76 -28.98
CA GLU A 229 -14.38 -11.11 -30.30
C GLU A 229 -15.27 -12.35 -30.24
N PHE A 230 -14.99 -13.28 -29.31
CA PHE A 230 -15.77 -14.50 -29.09
C PHE A 230 -16.63 -14.43 -27.80
N GLY A 231 -16.87 -13.24 -27.26
CA GLY A 231 -17.74 -13.06 -26.09
C GLY A 231 -17.10 -13.44 -24.75
N TYR A 232 -15.78 -13.48 -24.67
CA TYR A 232 -15.04 -13.69 -23.42
C TYR A 232 -14.23 -12.46 -23.04
N SER A 233 -14.16 -12.19 -21.76
CA SER A 233 -13.48 -11.00 -21.22
C SER A 233 -12.59 -11.37 -20.03
N TYR A 234 -11.60 -10.54 -19.74
CA TYR A 234 -10.83 -10.64 -18.51
C TYR A 234 -11.73 -10.61 -17.23
N THR A 235 -12.96 -10.07 -17.33
CA THR A 235 -13.93 -10.08 -16.23
C THR A 235 -14.48 -11.47 -15.91
N ASP A 236 -14.39 -12.41 -16.84
CA ASP A 236 -14.80 -13.82 -16.65
C ASP A 236 -13.93 -14.54 -15.62
N TRP A 237 -12.75 -14.02 -15.31
CA TRP A 237 -11.87 -14.53 -14.26
C TRP A 237 -12.27 -14.10 -12.84
N ARG A 238 -13.23 -13.20 -12.70
CA ARG A 238 -13.64 -12.68 -11.40
C ARG A 238 -14.55 -13.66 -10.67
N GLY A 239 -14.31 -13.83 -9.38
CA GLY A 239 -15.17 -14.63 -8.52
C GLY A 239 -16.52 -13.97 -8.23
N ALA A 240 -16.56 -12.63 -8.22
CA ALA A 240 -17.77 -11.85 -8.02
C ALA A 240 -17.75 -10.57 -8.88
N SER A 241 -18.93 -10.01 -9.11
CA SER A 241 -19.13 -8.72 -9.78
C SER A 241 -20.19 -7.92 -9.03
N TYR A 242 -19.87 -6.68 -8.64
CA TYR A 242 -20.75 -5.82 -7.82
C TYR A 242 -21.39 -6.56 -6.64
N GLY A 243 -20.59 -7.34 -5.92
CA GLY A 243 -21.01 -8.09 -4.73
C GLY A 243 -21.86 -9.33 -5.00
N LYS A 244 -22.14 -9.67 -6.23
CA LYS A 244 -22.83 -10.90 -6.63
C LYS A 244 -21.83 -11.95 -7.08
N LEU A 245 -22.01 -13.17 -6.58
CA LEU A 245 -21.21 -14.30 -7.01
C LEU A 245 -21.41 -14.56 -8.50
N THR A 246 -20.33 -14.65 -9.29
CA THR A 246 -20.42 -14.98 -10.71
C THR A 246 -20.85 -16.45 -10.90
N THR A 247 -21.73 -16.71 -11.88
CA THR A 247 -22.30 -18.02 -12.12
C THR A 247 -21.76 -18.74 -13.35
N LYS A 248 -21.24 -18.00 -14.33
CA LYS A 248 -20.74 -18.55 -15.61
C LYS A 248 -19.70 -19.65 -15.41
N PHE A 249 -18.76 -19.42 -14.49
CA PHE A 249 -17.72 -20.38 -14.12
C PHE A 249 -17.81 -20.75 -12.63
N ARG A 250 -18.93 -21.34 -12.22
CA ARG A 250 -19.18 -21.75 -10.84
C ARG A 250 -19.67 -23.19 -10.79
N ASN A 251 -19.02 -24.01 -9.96
CA ASN A 251 -19.45 -25.37 -9.68
C ASN A 251 -20.55 -25.40 -8.61
N ALA A 252 -21.28 -26.52 -8.54
CA ALA A 252 -22.38 -26.69 -7.58
C ALA A 252 -21.91 -26.66 -6.10
N ASP A 253 -20.65 -27.00 -5.85
CA ASP A 253 -20.02 -26.93 -4.51
C ASP A 253 -19.51 -25.54 -4.14
N GLY A 254 -19.70 -24.55 -5.01
CA GLY A 254 -19.30 -23.17 -4.81
C GLY A 254 -17.85 -22.85 -5.25
N THR A 255 -17.11 -23.80 -5.75
CA THR A 255 -15.76 -23.55 -6.28
C THR A 255 -15.80 -22.85 -7.64
N PHE A 256 -14.77 -22.07 -7.96
CA PHE A 256 -14.61 -21.48 -9.29
C PHE A 256 -14.21 -22.56 -10.29
N ALA A 257 -14.89 -22.62 -11.42
CA ALA A 257 -14.80 -23.73 -12.40
C ALA A 257 -13.68 -23.49 -13.42
N TYR A 258 -12.42 -23.59 -13.02
CA TYR A 258 -11.26 -23.54 -13.92
C TYR A 258 -11.25 -24.71 -14.92
N ASP A 259 -11.80 -25.86 -14.54
CA ASP A 259 -12.03 -27.02 -15.40
C ASP A 259 -12.88 -26.69 -16.62
N LYS A 260 -13.97 -25.93 -16.45
CA LYS A 260 -14.83 -25.50 -17.57
C LYS A 260 -14.11 -24.56 -18.54
N ILE A 261 -13.23 -23.69 -18.04
CA ILE A 261 -12.40 -22.84 -18.88
C ILE A 261 -11.48 -23.71 -19.75
N GLN A 262 -10.85 -24.74 -19.15
CA GLN A 262 -10.01 -25.70 -19.87
C GLN A 262 -10.80 -26.44 -20.96
N GLU A 263 -11.99 -26.93 -20.65
CA GLU A 263 -12.87 -27.61 -21.62
C GLU A 263 -13.25 -26.72 -22.81
N ILE A 264 -13.60 -25.46 -22.56
CA ILE A 264 -13.94 -24.48 -23.61
C ILE A 264 -12.74 -24.25 -24.52
N ASN A 265 -11.56 -24.07 -23.96
CA ASN A 265 -10.34 -23.80 -24.72
C ASN A 265 -9.90 -25.03 -25.54
N GLU A 266 -9.99 -26.24 -24.98
CA GLU A 266 -9.66 -27.50 -25.68
C GLU A 266 -10.57 -27.77 -26.88
N GLN A 267 -11.82 -27.32 -26.83
CA GLN A 267 -12.82 -27.47 -27.91
C GLN A 267 -12.78 -26.34 -28.93
N SER A 268 -12.02 -25.29 -28.68
CA SER A 268 -11.99 -24.09 -29.52
C SER A 268 -11.02 -24.24 -30.71
N GLU A 269 -11.50 -24.02 -31.91
CA GLU A 269 -10.67 -23.90 -33.10
C GLU A 269 -9.97 -22.54 -33.24
N ASN A 270 -10.36 -21.57 -32.44
CA ASN A 270 -9.88 -20.18 -32.47
C ASN A 270 -8.86 -19.89 -31.35
N GLY A 271 -8.21 -20.90 -30.79
CA GLY A 271 -7.30 -20.78 -29.66
C GLY A 271 -8.02 -20.61 -28.35
N SER A 272 -7.30 -20.21 -27.31
CA SER A 272 -7.85 -19.99 -25.96
C SER A 272 -8.81 -18.80 -25.93
N MET A 273 -10.02 -19.02 -25.45
CA MET A 273 -11.00 -17.96 -25.20
C MET A 273 -10.60 -17.14 -23.95
N LEU A 274 -10.02 -17.83 -22.96
CA LEU A 274 -9.52 -17.28 -21.72
C LEU A 274 -8.13 -17.85 -21.44
N ALA A 275 -7.15 -16.99 -21.19
CA ALA A 275 -5.77 -17.37 -20.88
C ALA A 275 -5.29 -16.64 -19.62
N MET A 276 -4.30 -17.20 -18.93
CA MET A 276 -3.68 -16.57 -17.77
C MET A 276 -2.34 -15.97 -18.14
N SER A 277 -2.11 -14.74 -17.73
CA SER A 277 -0.81 -14.09 -17.81
C SER A 277 -0.23 -13.81 -16.42
N LYS A 278 1.08 -13.64 -16.36
CA LYS A 278 1.81 -13.07 -15.22
C LYS A 278 2.01 -11.57 -15.46
N SER A 279 1.42 -10.76 -14.61
CA SER A 279 1.65 -9.32 -14.54
C SER A 279 2.94 -9.06 -13.76
N LYS A 280 4.04 -8.95 -14.49
CA LYS A 280 5.38 -8.67 -13.95
C LYS A 280 5.50 -7.19 -13.60
N ASN A 281 5.91 -6.90 -12.37
CA ASN A 281 6.15 -5.55 -11.88
C ASN A 281 7.53 -5.53 -11.23
N TYR A 282 8.52 -5.20 -12.06
CA TYR A 282 9.92 -5.13 -11.69
C TYR A 282 10.34 -3.69 -11.47
N HIS A 283 11.35 -3.47 -10.65
CA HIS A 283 11.96 -2.14 -10.57
C HIS A 283 13.48 -2.20 -10.43
N ASN A 284 14.12 -1.15 -10.92
CA ASN A 284 15.48 -0.78 -10.59
C ASN A 284 15.42 0.62 -9.98
N TRP A 285 15.78 0.73 -8.72
CA TRP A 285 15.69 1.96 -7.94
C TRP A 285 17.06 2.29 -7.33
N TYR A 286 17.54 3.49 -7.58
CA TYR A 286 18.81 3.99 -7.10
C TYR A 286 18.59 5.31 -6.39
N GLY A 287 19.33 5.56 -5.32
CA GLY A 287 19.25 6.82 -4.62
C GLY A 287 20.51 7.21 -3.87
N LEU A 288 20.62 8.49 -3.66
CA LEU A 288 21.65 9.13 -2.86
C LEU A 288 21.00 10.20 -1.98
N LEU A 289 21.21 10.07 -0.67
CA LEU A 289 20.75 11.06 0.30
C LEU A 289 21.96 11.48 1.14
N SER A 290 22.23 12.79 1.21
CA SER A 290 23.32 13.32 2.03
C SER A 290 22.79 14.44 2.91
N THR A 291 23.05 14.36 4.22
CA THR A 291 22.57 15.32 5.21
C THR A 291 23.74 15.84 6.02
N PHE A 292 23.93 17.13 5.98
CA PHE A 292 24.85 17.86 6.83
C PHE A 292 24.10 18.38 8.05
N THR A 293 24.66 18.16 9.24
CA THR A 293 24.10 18.66 10.52
C THR A 293 25.17 19.43 11.26
N THR A 294 24.82 20.61 11.80
CA THR A 294 25.75 21.40 12.59
C THR A 294 25.03 22.21 13.67
N LYS A 295 25.76 22.61 14.70
CA LYS A 295 25.29 23.56 15.72
C LYS A 295 25.71 24.98 15.37
N LEU A 296 24.75 25.88 15.28
CA LEU A 296 24.94 27.30 15.08
C LEU A 296 24.80 28.02 16.43
N GLY A 297 25.92 28.27 17.11
CA GLY A 297 25.90 28.80 18.48
C GLY A 297 25.47 27.74 19.50
N GLU A 298 24.84 28.17 20.59
CA GLU A 298 24.45 27.30 21.70
C GLU A 298 23.03 26.74 21.57
N ASN A 299 22.14 27.41 20.82
CA ASN A 299 20.70 27.18 20.86
C ASN A 299 20.10 26.73 19.51
N ILE A 300 20.88 26.71 18.44
CA ILE A 300 20.35 26.38 17.10
C ILE A 300 21.07 25.15 16.56
N ASP A 301 20.28 24.12 16.26
CA ASP A 301 20.70 22.96 15.47
C ASP A 301 20.21 23.18 14.03
N PHE A 302 21.11 23.12 13.09
CA PHE A 302 20.82 23.24 11.67
C PHE A 302 21.13 21.92 10.95
N TYR A 303 20.26 21.52 10.05
CA TYR A 303 20.59 20.51 9.06
C TYR A 303 20.04 20.86 7.69
N GLY A 304 20.75 20.39 6.67
CA GLY A 304 20.36 20.54 5.28
C GLY A 304 20.95 19.43 4.45
N GLY A 305 20.35 19.16 3.32
CA GLY A 305 20.81 18.06 2.51
C GLY A 305 20.29 18.07 1.09
N VAL A 306 20.77 17.06 0.36
CA VAL A 306 20.39 16.76 -1.01
C VAL A 306 19.80 15.36 -1.09
N ASP A 307 18.81 15.19 -1.97
CA ASP A 307 18.06 13.95 -2.15
C ASP A 307 17.93 13.69 -3.65
N PHE A 308 18.49 12.60 -4.12
CA PHE A 308 18.43 12.17 -5.51
C PHE A 308 17.90 10.75 -5.58
N ARG A 309 16.91 10.50 -6.46
CA ARG A 309 16.33 9.19 -6.71
C ARG A 309 16.06 9.00 -8.19
N TYR A 310 16.46 7.84 -8.68
CA TYR A 310 16.14 7.37 -10.02
C TYR A 310 15.43 6.02 -9.91
N TYR A 311 14.28 5.91 -10.56
CA TYR A 311 13.45 4.71 -10.55
C TYR A 311 13.06 4.34 -11.98
N LYS A 312 13.18 3.07 -12.29
CA LYS A 312 12.65 2.44 -13.49
C LYS A 312 11.75 1.30 -13.07
N GLY A 313 10.44 1.44 -13.27
CA GLY A 313 9.47 0.36 -13.14
C GLY A 313 9.24 -0.32 -14.48
N THR A 314 9.40 -1.65 -14.55
CA THR A 314 9.09 -2.44 -15.75
C THR A 314 7.81 -3.22 -15.52
N HIS A 315 6.82 -2.99 -16.38
CA HIS A 315 5.49 -3.55 -16.28
C HIS A 315 5.16 -4.33 -17.55
N THR A 316 5.18 -5.67 -17.45
CA THR A 316 4.97 -6.56 -18.61
C THR A 316 3.99 -7.65 -18.22
N ASN A 317 3.03 -7.95 -19.08
CA ASN A 317 2.21 -9.15 -18.94
C ASN A 317 2.67 -10.19 -19.94
N GLU A 318 2.98 -11.40 -19.46
CA GLU A 318 3.39 -12.53 -20.29
C GLU A 318 2.44 -13.70 -20.08
N LEU A 319 2.01 -14.34 -21.16
CA LEU A 319 1.19 -15.54 -21.08
C LEU A 319 1.91 -16.62 -20.26
N SER A 320 1.21 -17.22 -19.31
CA SER A 320 1.74 -18.24 -18.41
C SER A 320 0.98 -19.56 -18.48
N ASP A 321 -0.30 -19.54 -18.87
CA ASP A 321 -1.13 -20.74 -19.02
C ASP A 321 -2.22 -20.48 -20.06
N LEU A 322 -2.26 -21.28 -21.10
CA LEU A 322 -3.29 -21.21 -22.14
C LEU A 322 -4.58 -21.96 -21.76
N TYR A 323 -4.61 -22.60 -20.59
CA TYR A 323 -5.78 -23.33 -20.09
C TYR A 323 -6.34 -24.33 -21.10
N GLY A 324 -5.47 -25.14 -21.74
CA GLY A 324 -5.84 -26.22 -22.67
C GLY A 324 -5.93 -25.84 -24.14
N GLY A 325 -5.84 -24.54 -24.49
CA GLY A 325 -5.79 -24.10 -25.87
C GLY A 325 -4.38 -24.16 -26.48
N GLU A 326 -4.28 -24.13 -27.81
CA GLU A 326 -3.00 -24.18 -28.52
C GLU A 326 -2.30 -22.81 -28.60
N TYR A 327 -3.05 -21.72 -28.65
CA TYR A 327 -2.57 -20.33 -28.74
C TYR A 327 -3.61 -19.38 -28.13
N TYR A 328 -3.22 -18.14 -27.93
CA TYR A 328 -4.11 -17.04 -27.54
C TYR A 328 -3.99 -15.89 -28.54
N VAL A 329 -5.09 -15.17 -28.79
CA VAL A 329 -5.12 -13.97 -29.62
C VAL A 329 -5.43 -12.77 -28.73
N ASP A 330 -4.47 -11.84 -28.60
CA ASP A 330 -4.63 -10.61 -27.80
C ASP A 330 -5.36 -9.53 -28.60
N TYR A 331 -6.58 -9.85 -29.01
CA TYR A 331 -7.44 -8.98 -29.81
C TYR A 331 -7.75 -7.67 -29.09
N ASP A 332 -8.10 -7.76 -27.82
CA ASP A 332 -8.58 -6.62 -27.05
C ASP A 332 -7.52 -5.54 -26.84
N SER A 333 -6.28 -5.89 -26.68
CA SER A 333 -5.17 -4.94 -26.56
C SER A 333 -4.84 -4.26 -27.91
N ARG A 334 -5.04 -4.96 -29.03
CA ARG A 334 -4.55 -4.53 -30.34
C ARG A 334 -5.60 -3.91 -31.24
N LYS A 335 -6.89 -4.24 -31.05
CA LYS A 335 -8.01 -3.85 -31.95
C LYS A 335 -8.14 -2.33 -32.19
N ASN A 336 -7.73 -1.51 -31.22
CA ASN A 336 -7.88 -0.06 -31.27
C ASN A 336 -6.52 0.70 -31.37
N VAL A 337 -5.41 -0.02 -31.57
CA VAL A 337 -4.11 0.62 -31.77
C VAL A 337 -4.10 1.33 -33.11
N LYS A 338 -3.70 2.60 -33.11
CA LYS A 338 -3.63 3.41 -34.34
C LYS A 338 -2.27 3.20 -35.02
N ALA A 339 -2.28 3.08 -36.36
CA ALA A 339 -1.03 2.91 -37.16
C ALA A 339 -0.04 4.08 -37.00
N VAL A 340 -0.54 5.27 -36.64
CA VAL A 340 0.34 6.43 -36.32
C VAL A 340 1.15 6.23 -35.04
N ASN A 341 0.72 5.37 -34.13
CA ASN A 341 1.44 5.03 -32.92
C ASN A 341 2.30 3.78 -33.07
N ASN A 342 1.77 2.79 -33.82
CA ASN A 342 2.45 1.55 -34.08
C ASN A 342 2.17 1.11 -35.53
N ALA A 343 3.19 1.15 -36.38
CA ALA A 343 3.08 0.80 -37.79
C ALA A 343 2.55 -0.63 -38.04
N ALA A 344 2.75 -1.57 -37.10
CA ALA A 344 2.22 -2.92 -37.18
C ALA A 344 0.68 -2.95 -37.25
N ALA A 345 0.00 -1.96 -36.67
CA ALA A 345 -1.45 -1.85 -36.70
C ALA A 345 -2.02 -1.52 -38.10
N ALA A 346 -1.18 -1.18 -39.10
CA ALA A 346 -1.58 -1.05 -40.49
C ALA A 346 -1.89 -2.41 -41.14
N ASP A 347 -1.36 -3.51 -40.61
CA ASP A 347 -1.72 -4.87 -41.03
C ASP A 347 -2.98 -5.31 -40.27
N PRO A 348 -4.10 -5.57 -40.97
CA PRO A 348 -5.33 -6.05 -40.35
C PRO A 348 -5.17 -7.39 -39.59
N ASN A 349 -4.17 -8.18 -39.93
CA ASN A 349 -3.90 -9.48 -39.32
C ASN A 349 -3.10 -9.37 -38.00
N TRP A 350 -2.46 -8.23 -37.74
CA TRP A 350 -1.62 -8.06 -36.54
C TRP A 350 -2.40 -8.28 -35.22
N LYS A 351 -3.67 -7.90 -35.16
CA LYS A 351 -4.52 -8.12 -33.99
C LYS A 351 -4.96 -9.58 -33.81
N TYR A 352 -4.72 -10.43 -34.81
CA TYR A 352 -5.02 -11.86 -34.80
C TYR A 352 -3.79 -12.74 -34.69
N GLU A 353 -2.63 -12.15 -34.38
CA GLU A 353 -1.41 -12.90 -34.15
C GLU A 353 -1.61 -13.98 -33.09
N LYS A 354 -1.14 -15.20 -33.39
CA LYS A 354 -1.22 -16.34 -32.49
C LYS A 354 -0.07 -16.31 -31.50
N LEU A 355 -0.40 -16.16 -30.23
CA LEU A 355 0.56 -16.03 -29.12
C LEU A 355 0.56 -17.30 -28.29
N THR A 356 1.72 -17.62 -27.72
CA THR A 356 1.96 -18.80 -26.87
C THR A 356 2.51 -18.40 -25.50
N VAL A 357 2.73 -19.39 -24.63
CA VAL A 357 3.29 -19.14 -23.29
C VAL A 357 4.66 -18.45 -23.42
N GLY A 358 4.83 -17.36 -22.68
CA GLY A 358 6.01 -16.49 -22.74
C GLY A 358 5.84 -15.23 -23.59
N ASP A 359 4.84 -15.22 -24.49
CA ASP A 359 4.56 -14.04 -25.30
C ASP A 359 3.86 -12.94 -24.50
N VAL A 360 4.11 -11.70 -24.90
CA VAL A 360 3.56 -10.50 -24.26
C VAL A 360 2.11 -10.28 -24.68
N VAL A 361 1.28 -9.97 -23.69
CA VAL A 361 -0.12 -9.57 -23.84
C VAL A 361 -0.43 -8.36 -22.98
N TYR A 362 -1.48 -7.62 -23.29
CA TYR A 362 -2.07 -6.53 -22.52
C TYR A 362 -1.17 -5.32 -22.33
N ARG A 363 0.07 -5.44 -21.80
CA ARG A 363 0.97 -4.31 -21.59
C ARG A 363 2.44 -4.73 -21.59
N ASP A 364 3.29 -3.83 -22.05
CA ASP A 364 4.74 -3.93 -21.95
C ASP A 364 5.36 -2.52 -22.00
N TYR A 365 5.66 -1.97 -20.81
CA TYR A 365 6.27 -0.64 -20.73
C TYR A 365 7.21 -0.50 -19.54
N ASP A 366 8.09 0.46 -19.66
CA ASP A 366 8.87 0.99 -18.54
C ASP A 366 8.32 2.36 -18.13
N GLY A 367 8.10 2.54 -16.83
CA GLY A 367 7.81 3.83 -16.23
C GLY A 367 9.06 4.36 -15.53
N TYR A 368 9.42 5.60 -15.80
CA TYR A 368 10.61 6.24 -15.24
C TYR A 368 10.23 7.39 -14.34
N VAL A 369 10.89 7.47 -13.19
CA VAL A 369 10.77 8.58 -12.25
C VAL A 369 12.15 9.05 -11.85
N MET A 370 12.42 10.34 -12.04
CA MET A 370 13.61 10.99 -11.51
C MET A 370 13.20 12.08 -10.55
N GLN A 371 13.71 12.03 -9.33
CA GLN A 371 13.40 12.99 -8.29
C GLN A 371 14.71 13.53 -7.71
N GLU A 372 14.82 14.85 -7.66
CA GLU A 372 15.96 15.56 -7.14
C GLU A 372 15.51 16.75 -6.33
N GLY A 373 16.18 17.01 -5.22
CA GLY A 373 15.78 18.13 -4.40
C GLY A 373 16.77 18.44 -3.29
N VAL A 374 16.47 19.54 -2.62
CA VAL A 374 17.22 20.05 -1.48
C VAL A 374 16.26 20.34 -0.33
N PHE A 375 16.74 20.21 0.89
CA PHE A 375 15.98 20.52 2.09
C PHE A 375 16.88 21.16 3.14
N ALA A 376 16.27 21.95 4.02
CA ALA A 376 16.94 22.54 5.17
C ALA A 376 15.97 22.72 6.33
N GLN A 377 16.50 22.62 7.54
CA GLN A 377 15.77 22.89 8.79
C GLN A 377 16.69 23.53 9.81
N ALA A 378 16.15 24.47 10.55
CA ALA A 378 16.75 25.04 11.75
C ALA A 378 15.84 24.74 12.96
N GLU A 379 16.44 24.29 14.05
CA GLU A 379 15.76 24.01 15.31
C GLU A 379 16.38 24.88 16.40
N TYR A 380 15.51 25.66 17.07
CA TYR A 380 15.90 26.51 18.18
C TYR A 380 15.45 25.87 19.50
N ASN A 381 16.38 25.71 20.43
CA ASN A 381 16.10 25.15 21.75
C ASN A 381 16.73 26.04 22.81
N LYS A 382 15.92 26.70 23.63
CA LYS A 382 16.38 27.49 24.77
C LYS A 382 15.33 27.50 25.88
N ASP A 383 15.76 27.18 27.08
CA ASP A 383 14.93 27.17 28.30
C ASP A 383 13.62 26.36 28.09
N LYS A 384 12.50 27.03 28.07
CA LYS A 384 11.16 26.43 27.94
C LYS A 384 10.67 26.36 26.48
N LEU A 385 11.38 26.98 25.54
CA LEU A 385 10.94 27.11 24.16
C LEU A 385 11.78 26.26 23.23
N SER A 386 11.11 25.42 22.44
CA SER A 386 11.65 24.76 21.25
C SER A 386 10.86 25.19 20.03
N ALA A 387 11.52 25.49 18.93
CA ALA A 387 10.87 25.89 17.69
C ALA A 387 11.65 25.34 16.50
N PHE A 388 10.99 25.15 15.37
CA PHE A 388 11.65 24.77 14.11
C PHE A 388 11.08 25.52 12.92
N LEU A 389 11.91 25.68 11.90
CA LEU A 389 11.53 26.13 10.56
C LEU A 389 12.19 25.23 9.54
N ALA A 390 11.40 24.68 8.62
CA ALA A 390 11.87 23.75 7.59
C ALA A 390 11.31 24.11 6.22
N GLY A 391 12.11 23.83 5.19
CA GLY A 391 11.70 24.00 3.81
C GLY A 391 12.41 23.03 2.88
N SER A 392 11.81 22.78 1.73
CA SER A 392 12.40 21.98 0.66
C SER A 392 11.92 22.43 -0.71
N VAL A 393 12.72 22.13 -1.73
CA VAL A 393 12.34 22.27 -3.14
C VAL A 393 12.80 21.00 -3.86
N SER A 394 11.95 20.47 -4.74
CA SER A 394 12.25 19.27 -5.53
C SER A 394 11.70 19.38 -6.93
N ASN A 395 12.34 18.67 -7.86
CA ASN A 395 11.79 18.37 -9.18
C ASN A 395 11.45 16.87 -9.25
N THR A 396 10.31 16.53 -9.83
CA THR A 396 9.94 15.15 -10.16
C THR A 396 9.63 15.07 -11.64
N GLY A 397 10.44 14.33 -12.36
CA GLY A 397 10.31 14.07 -13.79
C GLY A 397 9.73 12.66 -14.03
N TYR A 398 8.79 12.56 -14.95
CA TYR A 398 8.16 11.31 -15.36
C TYR A 398 8.24 11.13 -16.86
N TRP A 399 8.56 9.90 -17.33
CA TRP A 399 8.45 9.50 -18.73
C TRP A 399 8.20 7.99 -18.85
N ARG A 400 7.78 7.55 -20.04
CA ARG A 400 7.46 6.15 -20.36
C ARG A 400 8.21 5.70 -21.58
N TYR A 401 8.45 4.42 -21.67
CA TYR A 401 8.88 3.71 -22.86
C TYR A 401 8.01 2.48 -23.06
N ASP A 402 7.22 2.44 -24.12
CA ASP A 402 6.25 1.38 -24.43
C ASP A 402 6.75 0.51 -25.57
N ARG A 403 6.51 -0.81 -25.49
CA ARG A 403 6.95 -1.80 -26.48
C ARG A 403 5.80 -2.56 -27.13
N LEU A 404 4.54 -2.30 -26.75
CA LEU A 404 3.38 -2.99 -27.29
C LEU A 404 2.46 -2.07 -28.09
N TYR A 405 2.04 -0.95 -27.50
CA TYR A 405 1.11 -0.02 -28.13
C TYR A 405 1.79 0.97 -29.08
N TYR A 406 3.10 1.10 -28.97
CA TYR A 406 3.90 2.00 -29.77
C TYR A 406 5.05 1.24 -30.43
N ASP A 407 5.36 1.56 -31.68
CA ASP A 407 6.57 1.08 -32.32
C ASP A 407 7.81 1.81 -31.79
N LYS A 408 8.99 1.33 -32.17
CA LYS A 408 10.27 1.85 -31.66
C LYS A 408 10.45 3.38 -31.86
N GLN A 409 9.84 3.95 -32.89
CA GLN A 409 9.98 5.38 -33.19
C GLN A 409 9.10 6.24 -32.28
N HIS A 410 8.00 5.69 -31.77
CA HIS A 410 7.02 6.37 -30.94
C HIS A 410 6.98 5.86 -29.49
N ALA A 411 7.87 4.91 -29.13
CA ALA A 411 7.88 4.20 -27.86
C ALA A 411 8.10 5.12 -26.64
N GLU A 412 8.94 6.15 -26.79
CA GLU A 412 9.26 7.08 -25.70
C GLU A 412 8.25 8.22 -25.64
N SER A 413 7.71 8.46 -24.46
CA SER A 413 6.83 9.61 -24.22
C SER A 413 7.64 10.89 -24.05
N GLU A 414 6.98 12.04 -24.09
CA GLU A 414 7.56 13.26 -23.54
C GLU A 414 7.86 13.09 -22.04
N THR A 415 8.83 13.88 -21.56
CA THR A 415 9.13 13.98 -20.13
C THR A 415 8.32 15.14 -19.53
N VAL A 416 7.52 14.85 -18.50
CA VAL A 416 6.79 15.86 -17.73
C VAL A 416 7.46 16.09 -16.39
N ASN A 417 7.64 17.36 -16.03
CA ASN A 417 8.34 17.77 -14.81
C ASN A 417 7.39 18.57 -13.89
N PHE A 418 7.47 18.30 -12.60
CA PHE A 418 6.69 18.95 -11.57
C PHE A 418 7.62 19.48 -10.48
N ILE A 419 7.63 20.79 -10.28
CA ILE A 419 8.37 21.41 -9.18
C ILE A 419 7.51 21.36 -7.93
N GLY A 420 8.01 20.66 -6.91
CA GLY A 420 7.42 20.60 -5.59
C GLY A 420 8.16 21.47 -4.58
N TRP A 421 7.49 21.88 -3.52
CA TRP A 421 8.11 22.61 -2.42
C TRP A 421 7.34 22.40 -1.11
N THR A 422 8.03 22.62 -0.01
CA THR A 422 7.44 22.59 1.32
C THR A 422 7.90 23.74 2.16
N ALA A 423 7.03 24.21 3.04
CA ALA A 423 7.35 25.14 4.11
C ALA A 423 6.62 24.73 5.38
N LYS A 424 7.35 24.48 6.45
CA LYS A 424 6.80 24.04 7.74
C LYS A 424 7.46 24.78 8.88
N GLY A 425 6.70 25.03 9.93
CA GLY A 425 7.23 25.58 11.16
C GLY A 425 6.36 25.20 12.36
N GLY A 426 6.96 25.26 13.52
CA GLY A 426 6.27 24.96 14.75
C GLY A 426 7.04 25.39 15.98
N ALA A 427 6.36 25.40 17.11
CA ALA A 427 6.94 25.69 18.39
C ALA A 427 6.30 24.86 19.50
N ASN A 428 7.08 24.50 20.48
CA ASN A 428 6.65 23.88 21.72
C ASN A 428 7.10 24.74 22.89
N PHE A 429 6.19 25.01 23.85
CA PHE A 429 6.47 25.73 25.06
C PHE A 429 6.18 24.86 26.28
N ASN A 430 7.19 24.61 27.09
CA ASN A 430 7.07 23.95 28.38
C ASN A 430 6.57 24.93 29.42
N ILE A 431 5.28 24.90 29.73
CA ILE A 431 4.66 25.77 30.77
C ILE A 431 5.31 25.46 32.12
N SER A 432 5.51 24.19 32.40
CA SER A 432 6.19 23.64 33.56
C SER A 432 6.88 22.32 33.22
N ASP A 433 7.49 21.67 34.19
CA ASP A 433 8.09 20.32 34.03
C ASP A 433 7.07 19.25 33.67
N HIS A 434 5.79 19.51 33.89
CA HIS A 434 4.70 18.56 33.65
C HIS A 434 3.81 18.94 32.48
N HIS A 435 3.79 20.20 32.04
CA HIS A 435 2.84 20.69 31.05
C HIS A 435 3.55 21.35 29.88
N ASN A 436 3.17 20.97 28.67
CA ASN A 436 3.61 21.64 27.45
C ASN A 436 2.46 21.89 26.49
N VAL A 437 2.61 22.90 25.66
CA VAL A 437 1.74 23.17 24.50
C VAL A 437 2.58 23.30 23.26
N PHE A 438 2.05 22.86 22.13
CA PHE A 438 2.72 23.05 20.84
C PHE A 438 1.74 23.46 19.75
N ALA A 439 2.27 24.12 18.73
CA ALA A 439 1.55 24.45 17.52
C ALA A 439 2.47 24.22 16.31
N ASN A 440 1.93 23.61 15.26
CA ASN A 440 2.62 23.40 13.98
C ASN A 440 1.75 23.88 12.85
N ILE A 441 2.38 24.40 11.79
CA ILE A 441 1.73 24.79 10.55
C ILE A 441 2.62 24.36 9.37
N GLY A 442 2.01 23.94 8.28
CA GLY A 442 2.76 23.55 7.10
C GLY A 442 1.95 23.63 5.81
N TYR A 443 2.67 23.84 4.74
CA TYR A 443 2.17 23.79 3.38
C TYR A 443 3.10 22.94 2.53
N ILE A 444 2.51 22.00 1.78
CA ILE A 444 3.23 21.09 0.90
C ILE A 444 2.60 21.16 -0.49
N SER A 445 3.43 21.33 -1.51
CA SER A 445 3.08 21.16 -2.92
C SER A 445 3.95 20.04 -3.48
N ARG A 446 3.34 18.97 -3.95
CA ARG A 446 4.06 17.80 -4.49
C ARG A 446 3.52 17.38 -5.83
N ALA A 447 4.36 16.74 -6.64
CA ALA A 447 3.98 16.15 -7.91
C ALA A 447 2.76 15.20 -7.75
N PRO A 448 1.84 15.16 -8.73
CA PRO A 448 0.85 14.11 -8.81
C PRO A 448 1.54 12.77 -9.03
N PHE A 449 0.83 11.65 -8.79
CA PHE A 449 1.40 10.34 -9.04
C PHE A 449 1.58 10.06 -10.53
N PHE A 450 2.42 9.07 -10.85
CA PHE A 450 2.72 8.67 -12.22
C PHE A 450 1.46 8.23 -12.97
N SER A 451 0.76 7.23 -12.43
CA SER A 451 -0.50 6.73 -13.02
C SER A 451 -1.67 7.60 -12.62
N TYR A 452 -2.52 7.94 -13.58
CA TYR A 452 -3.72 8.77 -13.46
C TYR A 452 -3.47 10.23 -13.09
N GLY A 453 -2.29 10.57 -12.59
CA GLY A 453 -1.85 11.94 -12.33
C GLY A 453 -1.11 12.51 -13.52
N ALA A 454 0.13 12.10 -13.74
CA ALA A 454 0.96 12.56 -14.85
C ALA A 454 0.57 11.94 -16.19
N PHE A 455 0.28 10.63 -16.21
CA PHE A 455 -0.22 9.90 -17.37
C PHE A 455 -1.68 9.48 -17.14
N LEU A 456 -2.52 9.66 -18.16
CA LEU A 456 -3.94 9.31 -18.10
C LEU A 456 -4.17 7.81 -17.90
N SER A 457 -3.37 6.99 -18.58
CA SER A 457 -3.47 5.54 -18.52
C SER A 457 -2.10 4.91 -18.70
N ALA A 458 -1.27 5.01 -17.68
CA ALA A 458 0.14 4.63 -17.74
C ALA A 458 0.38 3.16 -18.15
N ALA A 459 -0.59 2.28 -17.96
CA ALA A 459 -0.46 0.88 -18.35
C ALA A 459 -0.38 0.69 -19.89
N VAL A 460 -0.98 1.58 -20.69
CA VAL A 460 -1.24 1.32 -22.11
C VAL A 460 -1.04 2.54 -23.01
N SER A 461 -0.74 3.72 -22.48
CA SER A 461 -0.67 4.96 -23.26
C SER A 461 0.45 5.88 -22.83
N ASN A 462 1.12 6.49 -23.82
CA ASN A 462 2.07 7.59 -23.63
C ASN A 462 1.39 8.95 -23.43
N ALA A 463 0.05 9.01 -23.49
CA ALA A 463 -0.68 10.26 -23.33
C ALA A 463 -0.54 10.81 -21.92
N THR A 464 0.01 12.02 -21.84
CA THR A 464 0.10 12.78 -20.58
C THR A 464 -1.25 13.37 -20.21
N ASN A 465 -1.45 13.63 -18.92
CA ASN A 465 -2.67 14.27 -18.44
C ASN A 465 -2.58 15.80 -18.60
N PRO A 466 -3.39 16.41 -19.47
CA PRO A 466 -3.32 17.85 -19.70
C PRO A 466 -3.78 18.68 -18.49
N ASN A 467 -4.51 18.06 -17.57
CA ASN A 467 -5.01 18.69 -16.34
C ASN A 467 -4.16 18.34 -15.12
N ALA A 468 -2.99 17.70 -15.32
CA ALA A 468 -2.11 17.33 -14.22
C ALA A 468 -1.61 18.57 -13.47
N VAL A 469 -1.83 18.58 -12.17
CA VAL A 469 -1.39 19.64 -11.27
C VAL A 469 -0.79 19.03 -10.02
N ASN A 470 0.07 19.78 -9.33
CA ASN A 470 0.56 19.38 -8.03
C ASN A 470 -0.59 19.23 -7.03
N GLU A 471 -0.56 18.17 -6.26
CA GLU A 471 -1.35 18.07 -5.04
C GLU A 471 -0.79 19.05 -4.00
N LYS A 472 -1.68 19.76 -3.30
CA LYS A 472 -1.30 20.72 -2.27
C LYS A 472 -1.94 20.33 -0.96
N VAL A 473 -1.22 20.50 0.13
CA VAL A 473 -1.74 20.22 1.47
C VAL A 473 -1.38 21.35 2.40
N PHE A 474 -2.40 21.93 2.98
CA PHE A 474 -2.26 22.81 4.13
C PHE A 474 -2.62 22.04 5.40
N SER A 475 -1.83 22.17 6.46
CA SER A 475 -2.14 21.55 7.75
C SER A 475 -1.73 22.45 8.89
N ALA A 476 -2.56 22.45 9.93
CA ALA A 476 -2.31 23.15 11.19
C ALA A 476 -2.65 22.23 12.36
N GLU A 477 -1.84 22.26 13.40
CA GLU A 477 -1.96 21.42 14.59
C GLU A 477 -1.77 22.26 15.86
N LEU A 478 -2.54 21.92 16.88
CA LEU A 478 -2.42 22.48 18.23
C LEU A 478 -2.47 21.34 19.23
N GLY A 479 -1.48 21.26 20.11
CA GLY A 479 -1.37 20.15 21.04
C GLY A 479 -1.08 20.59 22.48
N TYR A 480 -1.42 19.69 23.39
CA TYR A 480 -1.13 19.79 24.82
C TYR A 480 -0.60 18.45 25.32
N GLY A 481 0.45 18.49 26.10
CA GLY A 481 1.03 17.34 26.76
C GLY A 481 1.07 17.51 28.28
N TYR A 482 0.76 16.42 28.98
CA TYR A 482 0.97 16.29 30.41
C TYR A 482 1.89 15.09 30.68
N ARG A 483 2.89 15.27 31.53
CA ARG A 483 3.82 14.22 31.96
C ARG A 483 4.03 14.24 33.46
N SER A 484 3.88 13.08 34.05
CA SER A 484 4.23 12.84 35.45
C SER A 484 4.93 11.47 35.60
N SER A 485 5.28 11.11 36.81
CA SER A 485 5.93 9.80 37.09
C SER A 485 5.06 8.58 36.78
N TRP A 486 3.73 8.76 36.70
CA TRP A 486 2.80 7.66 36.52
C TRP A 486 1.80 7.87 35.36
N LEU A 487 1.69 9.08 34.81
CA LEU A 487 0.72 9.41 33.77
C LEU A 487 1.34 10.31 32.71
N ASN A 488 1.24 9.87 31.44
CA ASN A 488 1.54 10.68 30.26
C ASN A 488 0.25 10.81 29.43
N VAL A 489 -0.10 12.04 29.05
CA VAL A 489 -1.29 12.36 28.25
C VAL A 489 -0.89 13.28 27.11
N ASN A 490 -1.34 12.99 25.89
CA ASN A 490 -1.23 13.88 24.74
C ASN A 490 -2.62 14.16 24.18
N LEU A 491 -2.92 15.44 23.97
CA LEU A 491 -4.13 15.91 23.30
C LEU A 491 -3.70 16.74 22.09
N ASN A 492 -4.21 16.41 20.91
CA ASN A 492 -3.88 17.09 19.66
C ASN A 492 -5.15 17.39 18.87
N ALA A 493 -5.29 18.62 18.41
CA ALA A 493 -6.30 19.04 17.45
C ALA A 493 -5.63 19.34 16.12
N TYR A 494 -6.22 18.92 15.01
CA TYR A 494 -5.67 19.14 13.68
C TYR A 494 -6.73 19.62 12.70
N TYR A 495 -6.26 20.41 11.72
CA TYR A 495 -7.00 20.80 10.53
C TYR A 495 -6.10 20.60 9.31
N THR A 496 -6.52 19.76 8.36
CA THR A 496 -5.77 19.49 7.13
C THR A 496 -6.68 19.63 5.94
N ARG A 497 -6.27 20.41 4.95
CA ARG A 497 -6.93 20.53 3.67
C ARG A 497 -6.02 20.00 2.57
N TRP A 498 -6.49 18.95 1.89
CA TRP A 498 -5.91 18.43 0.67
C TRP A 498 -6.58 19.12 -0.51
N MET A 499 -5.78 19.62 -1.44
CA MET A 499 -6.25 20.38 -2.59
C MET A 499 -5.66 19.81 -3.86
N ASP A 500 -6.43 19.91 -4.95
CA ASP A 500 -6.02 19.48 -6.29
C ASP A 500 -5.62 17.99 -6.35
N LYS A 501 -6.30 17.15 -5.58
CA LYS A 501 -6.11 15.71 -5.63
C LYS A 501 -6.58 15.15 -6.97
N THR A 502 -5.80 14.21 -7.53
CA THR A 502 -6.28 13.33 -8.60
C THR A 502 -7.07 12.19 -8.00
N MET A 503 -8.26 11.96 -8.51
CA MET A 503 -9.08 10.81 -8.14
C MET A 503 -9.51 10.05 -9.39
N THR A 504 -9.39 8.72 -9.35
CA THR A 504 -9.90 7.84 -10.39
C THR A 504 -10.89 6.87 -9.80
N LYS A 505 -12.05 6.77 -10.41
CA LYS A 505 -13.07 5.76 -10.11
C LYS A 505 -13.34 4.97 -11.37
N GLY A 506 -13.71 3.70 -11.23
CA GLY A 506 -13.98 2.82 -12.34
C GLY A 506 -15.34 2.15 -12.24
N GLY A 507 -15.79 1.66 -13.37
CA GLY A 507 -16.96 0.82 -13.51
C GLY A 507 -16.83 -0.09 -14.72
N ASP A 508 -17.84 -0.92 -14.95
CA ASP A 508 -17.86 -1.83 -16.09
C ASP A 508 -18.77 -1.26 -17.20
N ILE A 509 -18.30 -1.38 -18.43
CA ILE A 509 -19.13 -1.21 -19.63
C ILE A 509 -19.92 -2.49 -19.79
N LEU A 510 -21.25 -2.37 -19.85
CA LEU A 510 -22.14 -3.52 -19.91
C LEU A 510 -22.70 -3.69 -21.34
N ASP A 511 -22.87 -4.94 -21.76
CA ASP A 511 -23.62 -5.28 -22.98
C ASP A 511 -25.14 -5.11 -22.80
N GLU A 512 -25.91 -5.39 -23.85
CA GLU A 512 -27.37 -5.32 -23.83
C GLU A 512 -28.03 -6.28 -22.82
N ASN A 513 -27.30 -7.32 -22.40
CA ASN A 513 -27.74 -8.31 -21.42
C ASN A 513 -27.23 -8.01 -20.00
N SER A 514 -26.66 -6.81 -19.79
CA SER A 514 -26.06 -6.38 -18.52
C SER A 514 -24.82 -7.19 -18.09
N ASN A 515 -24.13 -7.84 -19.00
CA ASN A 515 -22.86 -8.50 -18.72
C ASN A 515 -21.70 -7.50 -18.88
N PRO A 516 -20.71 -7.52 -17.99
CA PRO A 516 -19.50 -6.72 -18.16
C PRO A 516 -18.71 -7.16 -19.39
N VAL A 517 -18.47 -6.24 -20.32
CA VAL A 517 -17.67 -6.50 -21.55
C VAL A 517 -16.37 -5.74 -21.59
N ASP A 518 -16.26 -4.61 -20.90
CA ASP A 518 -15.05 -3.82 -20.75
C ASP A 518 -15.13 -2.99 -19.45
N ARG A 519 -14.09 -2.21 -19.17
CA ARG A 519 -14.03 -1.26 -18.07
C ARG A 519 -14.07 0.17 -18.61
N TYR A 520 -14.62 1.06 -17.80
CA TYR A 520 -14.30 2.48 -17.91
C TYR A 520 -13.63 2.98 -16.63
N SER A 521 -12.86 4.03 -16.75
CA SER A 521 -12.38 4.84 -15.63
C SER A 521 -12.82 6.27 -15.82
N ILE A 522 -13.12 6.94 -14.70
CA ILE A 522 -13.32 8.39 -14.68
C ILE A 522 -12.13 8.99 -13.97
N ASN A 523 -11.42 9.86 -14.68
CA ASN A 523 -10.31 10.63 -14.12
C ASN A 523 -10.80 12.02 -13.73
N MET A 524 -10.70 12.33 -12.44
CA MET A 524 -11.08 13.60 -11.85
C MET A 524 -9.85 14.31 -11.32
N GLN A 525 -9.66 15.55 -11.69
CA GLN A 525 -8.62 16.44 -11.18
C GLN A 525 -9.25 17.54 -10.32
N GLY A 526 -8.44 18.15 -9.46
CA GLY A 526 -8.90 19.27 -8.65
C GLY A 526 -9.87 18.88 -7.53
N VAL A 527 -9.76 17.65 -7.01
CA VAL A 527 -10.59 17.19 -5.90
C VAL A 527 -9.98 17.61 -4.58
N ASP A 528 -10.73 18.37 -3.79
CA ASP A 528 -10.33 18.82 -2.46
C ASP A 528 -10.99 17.97 -1.38
N ALA A 529 -10.26 17.76 -0.28
CA ALA A 529 -10.78 17.10 0.91
C ALA A 529 -10.34 17.85 2.18
N ARG A 530 -11.23 17.91 3.16
CA ARG A 530 -10.98 18.50 4.47
C ARG A 530 -11.00 17.42 5.54
N HIS A 531 -9.94 17.37 6.35
CA HIS A 531 -9.81 16.48 7.48
C HIS A 531 -9.54 17.30 8.73
N MET A 532 -10.41 17.22 9.72
CA MET A 532 -10.20 17.86 11.01
C MET A 532 -10.63 16.93 12.13
N GLY A 533 -10.04 17.08 13.29
CA GLY A 533 -10.37 16.24 14.43
C GLY A 533 -9.53 16.53 15.67
N VAL A 534 -9.80 15.72 16.68
CA VAL A 534 -9.11 15.72 17.96
C VAL A 534 -8.65 14.31 18.29
N GLU A 535 -7.42 14.19 18.75
CA GLU A 535 -6.80 12.93 19.14
C GLU A 535 -6.32 13.03 20.59
N LEU A 536 -6.65 12.03 21.39
CA LEU A 536 -6.19 11.84 22.76
C LEU A 536 -5.45 10.51 22.84
N ASP A 537 -4.27 10.49 23.44
CA ASP A 537 -3.63 9.26 23.89
C ASP A 537 -3.06 9.42 25.29
N PHE A 538 -3.00 8.30 26.02
CA PHE A 538 -2.41 8.28 27.34
C PHE A 538 -1.78 6.93 27.68
N VAL A 539 -0.79 6.97 28.56
CA VAL A 539 -0.22 5.82 29.26
C VAL A 539 -0.18 6.13 30.73
N ALA A 540 -0.77 5.25 31.53
CA ALA A 540 -0.81 5.35 32.98
C ALA A 540 -0.13 4.11 33.62
N GLU A 541 0.76 4.33 34.56
CA GLU A 541 1.40 3.29 35.39
C GLU A 541 1.12 3.59 36.87
N PRO A 542 -0.14 3.38 37.32
CA PRO A 542 -0.52 3.71 38.70
C PRO A 542 0.20 2.85 39.72
N THR A 543 0.68 1.69 39.32
CA THR A 543 1.51 0.78 40.12
C THR A 543 2.59 0.15 39.24
N ARG A 544 3.60 -0.47 39.86
CA ARG A 544 4.70 -1.15 39.14
C ARG A 544 4.23 -2.39 38.34
N TRP A 545 3.09 -2.93 38.67
CA TRP A 545 2.56 -4.15 38.06
C TRP A 545 1.43 -3.90 37.05
N LEU A 546 0.91 -2.66 36.94
CA LEU A 546 -0.21 -2.31 36.06
C LEU A 546 0.16 -1.16 35.14
N THR A 547 0.01 -1.39 33.83
CA THR A 547 0.06 -0.35 32.80
C THR A 547 -1.30 -0.28 32.11
N ILE A 548 -1.87 0.91 32.03
CA ILE A 548 -3.11 1.19 31.28
C ILE A 548 -2.75 2.15 30.14
N ASN A 549 -3.14 1.84 28.94
CA ASN A 549 -2.96 2.72 27.79
C ASN A 549 -4.27 2.90 27.03
N GLY A 550 -4.45 4.05 26.44
CA GLY A 550 -5.64 4.31 25.65
C GLY A 550 -5.43 5.38 24.62
N MET A 551 -6.30 5.36 23.61
CA MET A 551 -6.39 6.41 22.61
C MET A 551 -7.84 6.61 22.17
N LEU A 552 -8.16 7.84 21.79
CA LEU A 552 -9.41 8.21 21.16
C LEU A 552 -9.14 9.22 20.07
N SER A 553 -9.58 8.94 18.85
CA SER A 553 -9.54 9.86 17.72
C SER A 553 -10.96 10.12 17.22
N VAL A 554 -11.33 11.39 17.15
CA VAL A 554 -12.64 11.84 16.64
C VAL A 554 -12.39 12.80 15.50
N GLY A 555 -12.80 12.41 14.30
CA GLY A 555 -12.60 13.18 13.07
C GLY A 555 -13.92 13.59 12.40
N ASP A 556 -13.82 14.61 11.58
CA ASP A 556 -14.82 15.02 10.59
C ASP A 556 -14.10 15.21 9.25
N TRP A 557 -14.26 14.23 8.35
CA TRP A 557 -13.57 14.17 7.07
C TRP A 557 -14.58 14.21 5.94
N GLN A 558 -14.44 15.20 5.07
CA GLN A 558 -15.38 15.47 3.99
C GLN A 558 -14.64 15.86 2.70
N TRP A 559 -15.21 15.52 1.58
CA TRP A 559 -14.85 16.11 0.31
C TRP A 559 -15.28 17.60 0.30
N ASP A 560 -14.44 18.49 -0.19
CA ASP A 560 -14.62 19.94 -0.07
C ASP A 560 -14.73 20.66 -1.43
N SER A 561 -14.77 19.89 -2.51
CA SER A 561 -14.99 20.43 -3.87
C SER A 561 -15.86 19.50 -4.71
N ASN A 562 -16.40 20.04 -5.82
CA ASN A 562 -16.92 19.26 -6.94
C ASN A 562 -15.80 19.06 -7.96
N ALA A 563 -15.97 18.12 -8.88
CA ALA A 563 -14.98 17.81 -9.91
C ALA A 563 -15.65 17.50 -11.25
N THR A 564 -14.90 17.70 -12.34
CA THR A 564 -15.25 17.20 -13.65
C THR A 564 -14.48 15.91 -13.90
N GLY A 565 -15.18 14.85 -14.25
CA GLY A 565 -14.60 13.54 -14.55
C GLY A 565 -14.64 13.25 -16.04
N TYR A 566 -13.50 12.85 -16.61
CA TYR A 566 -13.35 12.43 -18.01
C TYR A 566 -13.28 10.92 -18.12
N TYR A 567 -13.91 10.34 -19.14
CA TYR A 567 -14.08 8.90 -19.28
C TYR A 567 -13.04 8.28 -20.21
N TYR A 568 -12.49 7.16 -19.78
CA TYR A 568 -11.53 6.35 -20.54
C TYR A 568 -11.93 4.89 -20.48
N ASN A 569 -11.65 4.11 -21.52
CA ASN A 569 -11.84 2.66 -21.51
C ASN A 569 -10.69 1.92 -20.76
N GLY A 570 -10.77 0.59 -20.71
CA GLY A 570 -9.76 -0.25 -20.07
C GLY A 570 -8.36 -0.16 -20.71
N GLN A 571 -8.26 0.30 -21.96
CA GLN A 571 -7.02 0.56 -22.69
C GLN A 571 -6.57 2.03 -22.60
N GLY A 572 -7.25 2.86 -21.81
CA GLY A 572 -6.90 4.27 -21.60
C GLY A 572 -7.24 5.19 -22.77
N GLN A 573 -8.12 4.75 -23.66
CA GLN A 573 -8.59 5.59 -24.74
C GLN A 573 -9.79 6.44 -24.28
N PRO A 574 -9.92 7.68 -24.78
CA PRO A 574 -11.04 8.54 -24.42
C PRO A 574 -12.35 7.95 -24.97
N LEU A 575 -13.37 7.89 -24.14
CA LEU A 575 -14.70 7.43 -24.53
C LEU A 575 -15.59 8.60 -24.94
N ALA A 576 -16.41 8.41 -25.97
CA ALA A 576 -17.47 9.32 -26.35
C ALA A 576 -18.78 9.02 -25.62
N ASP A 577 -18.96 7.78 -25.18
CA ASP A 577 -20.13 7.31 -24.42
C ASP A 577 -19.77 6.14 -23.49
N LEU A 578 -20.76 5.62 -22.76
CA LEU A 578 -20.60 4.43 -21.90
C LEU A 578 -20.98 3.11 -22.60
N LYS A 579 -21.06 3.13 -23.94
CA LYS A 579 -21.26 1.92 -24.76
C LYS A 579 -19.94 1.43 -25.38
N GLY A 580 -18.85 2.12 -25.10
CA GLY A 580 -17.51 1.79 -25.59
C GLY A 580 -17.11 2.53 -26.87
N THR A 581 -17.88 3.52 -27.32
CA THR A 581 -17.49 4.35 -28.47
C THR A 581 -16.28 5.20 -28.13
N ILE A 582 -15.22 5.11 -28.94
CA ILE A 582 -13.98 5.86 -28.75
C ILE A 582 -14.19 7.30 -29.25
N ALA A 583 -13.81 8.28 -28.46
CA ALA A 583 -13.80 9.68 -28.86
C ALA A 583 -12.66 9.97 -29.86
N SER A 584 -12.80 11.04 -30.60
CA SER A 584 -11.83 11.42 -31.64
C SER A 584 -10.44 11.67 -31.07
N ASP A 585 -10.38 12.32 -29.90
CA ASP A 585 -9.13 12.64 -29.17
C ASP A 585 -9.46 12.96 -27.71
N ILE A 586 -8.44 12.99 -26.82
CA ILE A 586 -8.58 13.36 -25.41
C ILE A 586 -9.03 14.81 -25.19
N TYR A 587 -8.78 15.69 -26.17
CA TYR A 587 -9.17 17.10 -26.15
C TYR A 587 -10.44 17.38 -26.97
N ALA A 588 -10.98 16.37 -27.64
CA ALA A 588 -12.08 16.55 -28.55
C ALA A 588 -13.41 16.87 -27.81
N PRO A 589 -14.31 17.64 -28.44
CA PRO A 589 -15.61 17.94 -27.86
C PRO A 589 -16.49 16.71 -27.59
N ASP A 590 -16.26 15.61 -28.32
CA ASP A 590 -16.95 14.33 -28.15
C ASP A 590 -16.37 13.46 -27.03
N HIS A 591 -15.29 13.87 -26.36
CA HIS A 591 -14.78 13.18 -25.17
C HIS A 591 -15.78 13.30 -24.02
N ALA A 592 -16.32 12.18 -23.59
CA ALA A 592 -17.35 12.11 -22.57
C ALA A 592 -16.83 12.64 -21.23
N LYS A 593 -17.65 13.46 -20.60
CA LYS A 593 -17.38 13.98 -19.25
C LYS A 593 -18.67 14.09 -18.45
N SER A 594 -18.55 14.12 -17.14
CA SER A 594 -19.65 14.39 -16.20
C SER A 594 -19.21 15.28 -15.07
N GLU A 595 -20.11 16.11 -14.59
CA GLU A 595 -19.94 16.84 -13.35
C GLU A 595 -20.22 15.93 -12.17
N VAL A 596 -19.28 15.87 -11.23
CA VAL A 596 -19.36 15.07 -10.01
C VAL A 596 -19.45 16.01 -8.81
N GLN A 597 -20.61 16.05 -8.17
CA GLN A 597 -20.85 16.89 -7.00
C GLN A 597 -20.56 16.08 -5.74
N LEU A 598 -19.40 16.34 -5.13
CA LEU A 598 -18.88 15.65 -3.94
C LEU A 598 -18.82 16.56 -2.71
N LYS A 599 -18.94 17.87 -2.88
CA LYS A 599 -18.76 18.81 -1.76
C LYS A 599 -19.70 18.50 -0.60
N GLY A 600 -19.12 18.29 0.60
CA GLY A 600 -19.83 17.95 1.82
C GLY A 600 -20.04 16.46 2.06
N VAL A 601 -19.74 15.60 1.07
CA VAL A 601 -19.87 14.14 1.20
C VAL A 601 -18.75 13.60 2.11
N LYS A 602 -19.09 12.68 3.00
CA LYS A 602 -18.13 12.05 3.90
C LYS A 602 -17.06 11.26 3.13
N VAL A 603 -15.82 11.39 3.55
CA VAL A 603 -14.72 10.55 3.05
C VAL A 603 -14.89 9.14 3.63
N GLY A 604 -14.93 8.15 2.75
CA GLY A 604 -15.09 6.75 3.11
C GLY A 604 -13.76 6.00 3.29
N ASP A 605 -13.90 4.68 3.44
CA ASP A 605 -12.79 3.71 3.53
C ASP A 605 -11.89 3.85 4.77
N SER A 606 -12.31 4.63 5.76
CA SER A 606 -11.62 4.75 7.05
C SER A 606 -12.55 5.26 8.14
N ALA A 607 -12.45 4.70 9.33
CA ALA A 607 -13.26 5.09 10.47
C ALA A 607 -12.85 6.48 10.98
N GLN A 608 -13.81 7.40 11.06
CA GLN A 608 -13.61 8.77 11.56
C GLN A 608 -13.65 8.84 13.08
N LEU A 609 -14.09 7.78 13.74
CA LEU A 609 -13.97 7.60 15.19
C LEU A 609 -13.27 6.28 15.46
N THR A 610 -12.13 6.35 16.12
CA THR A 610 -11.39 5.16 16.57
C THR A 610 -11.05 5.29 18.04
N GLY A 611 -11.12 4.18 18.76
CA GLY A 611 -10.75 4.10 20.15
C GLY A 611 -10.00 2.82 20.47
N ALA A 612 -9.09 2.88 21.42
CA ALA A 612 -8.42 1.73 21.98
C ALA A 612 -8.20 1.92 23.48
N LEU A 613 -8.38 0.86 24.23
CA LEU A 613 -8.09 0.80 25.66
C LEU A 613 -7.43 -0.53 25.98
N GLY A 614 -6.24 -0.46 26.59
CA GLY A 614 -5.46 -1.64 26.93
C GLY A 614 -5.06 -1.64 28.41
N ALA A 615 -4.96 -2.81 28.99
CA ALA A 615 -4.40 -3.02 30.31
C ALA A 615 -3.37 -4.17 30.24
N THR A 616 -2.19 -3.93 30.80
CA THR A 616 -1.14 -4.94 30.92
C THR A 616 -0.78 -5.12 32.38
N VAL A 617 -0.82 -6.36 32.86
CA VAL A 617 -0.38 -6.73 34.20
C VAL A 617 0.93 -7.49 34.14
N LYS A 618 1.83 -7.16 35.05
CA LYS A 618 3.10 -7.85 35.31
C LYS A 618 2.99 -8.49 36.68
N PHE A 619 2.88 -9.79 36.72
CA PHE A 619 2.81 -10.52 37.99
C PHE A 619 3.67 -11.76 37.91
N LEU A 620 4.11 -12.27 39.02
CA LEU A 620 5.20 -13.24 39.08
C LEU A 620 6.46 -12.76 38.35
N ASP A 621 7.59 -13.29 38.70
CA ASP A 621 8.83 -12.92 38.03
C ASP A 621 8.83 -13.44 36.58
N GLY A 622 8.84 -12.52 35.62
CA GLY A 622 8.85 -12.83 34.19
C GLY A 622 7.50 -13.04 33.50
N PHE A 623 6.37 -13.01 34.20
CA PHE A 623 5.04 -13.16 33.57
C PHE A 623 4.40 -11.80 33.28
N ARG A 624 3.80 -11.69 32.09
CA ARG A 624 3.10 -10.52 31.62
C ARG A 624 1.85 -10.93 30.85
N ALA A 625 0.71 -10.28 31.10
CA ALA A 625 -0.50 -10.47 30.34
C ALA A 625 -1.15 -9.12 30.00
N GLY A 626 -1.70 -9.01 28.81
CA GLY A 626 -2.37 -7.82 28.32
C GLY A 626 -3.71 -8.15 27.66
N LEU A 627 -4.66 -7.24 27.81
CA LEU A 627 -5.94 -7.25 27.11
C LEU A 627 -6.16 -5.88 26.52
N ASP A 628 -6.40 -5.82 25.20
CA ASP A 628 -6.64 -4.60 24.46
C ASP A 628 -8.00 -4.66 23.80
N TYR A 629 -8.77 -3.58 23.87
CA TYR A 629 -10.01 -3.39 23.14
C TYR A 629 -9.83 -2.32 22.09
N ASN A 630 -10.14 -2.64 20.83
CA ASN A 630 -10.13 -1.71 19.69
C ASN A 630 -11.57 -1.49 19.22
N PHE A 631 -11.93 -0.24 18.99
CA PHE A 631 -13.27 0.19 18.59
C PHE A 631 -13.23 1.10 17.38
N TYR A 632 -14.15 0.90 16.43
CA TYR A 632 -14.29 1.64 15.18
C TYR A 632 -15.74 2.08 14.98
N ALA A 633 -15.95 3.35 14.70
CA ALA A 633 -17.25 3.92 14.39
C ALA A 633 -17.12 5.07 13.39
N ASN A 634 -18.26 5.57 12.90
CA ASN A 634 -18.28 6.57 11.84
C ASN A 634 -17.39 6.17 10.65
N ASN A 635 -17.42 4.88 10.31
CA ASN A 635 -16.79 4.32 9.13
C ASN A 635 -17.80 4.40 8.00
N TYR A 636 -17.49 5.14 6.95
CA TYR A 636 -18.32 5.25 5.76
C TYR A 636 -17.75 4.34 4.67
N ALA A 637 -18.62 3.70 3.89
CA ALA A 637 -18.21 2.96 2.70
C ALA A 637 -17.54 3.91 1.70
N ASP A 638 -16.64 3.39 0.87
CA ASP A 638 -16.12 4.18 -0.24
C ASP A 638 -17.25 4.40 -1.28
N PHE A 639 -17.37 5.59 -1.83
CA PHE A 639 -18.37 5.85 -2.86
C PHE A 639 -17.97 5.22 -4.19
N ALA A 640 -18.95 4.68 -4.91
CA ALA A 640 -18.75 4.10 -6.24
C ALA A 640 -19.49 4.90 -7.32
N LEU A 641 -18.91 4.87 -8.51
CA LEU A 641 -19.59 5.26 -9.74
C LEU A 641 -20.00 3.97 -10.45
N ASN A 642 -21.30 3.65 -10.49
CA ASN A 642 -21.76 2.53 -11.30
C ASN A 642 -22.38 3.03 -12.61
N GLY A 643 -22.24 2.23 -13.69
CA GLY A 643 -22.59 2.63 -15.04
C GLY A 643 -24.06 3.06 -15.23
N SER A 644 -24.98 2.50 -14.45
CA SER A 644 -26.41 2.81 -14.55
C SER A 644 -26.79 4.17 -13.96
N SER A 645 -25.94 4.77 -13.14
CA SER A 645 -26.21 6.03 -12.44
C SER A 645 -25.53 7.25 -13.04
N LEU A 646 -24.73 7.06 -14.09
CA LEU A 646 -23.98 8.12 -14.75
C LEU A 646 -24.62 8.48 -16.09
N VAL A 647 -24.76 9.78 -16.31
CA VAL A 647 -25.19 10.33 -17.60
C VAL A 647 -24.03 11.15 -18.16
N VAL A 648 -23.51 10.74 -19.32
CA VAL A 648 -22.50 11.50 -20.05
C VAL A 648 -23.06 12.90 -20.34
N GLY A 649 -22.29 13.93 -20.01
CA GLY A 649 -22.74 15.33 -20.10
C GLY A 649 -23.68 15.78 -18.98
N GLY A 650 -23.99 14.89 -18.03
CA GLY A 650 -24.87 15.17 -16.90
C GLY A 650 -24.13 15.54 -15.61
N VAL A 651 -24.92 15.74 -14.58
CA VAL A 651 -24.44 16.04 -13.22
C VAL A 651 -24.82 14.87 -12.31
N LYS A 652 -23.83 14.28 -11.65
CA LYS A 652 -24.02 13.27 -10.59
C LYS A 652 -23.80 13.90 -9.24
N THR A 653 -24.87 14.01 -8.45
CA THR A 653 -24.79 14.45 -7.05
C THR A 653 -24.67 13.22 -6.14
N PHE A 654 -23.63 13.20 -5.32
CA PHE A 654 -23.42 12.16 -4.31
C PHE A 654 -24.04 12.59 -2.98
N LYS A 655 -24.55 11.59 -2.26
CA LYS A 655 -24.88 11.67 -0.83
C LYS A 655 -23.78 10.99 -0.02
N ASP A 656 -23.85 11.16 1.29
CA ASP A 656 -22.97 10.39 2.18
C ASP A 656 -23.10 8.89 1.87
N PRO A 657 -21.96 8.18 1.72
CA PRO A 657 -21.99 6.74 1.55
C PRO A 657 -22.58 6.05 2.78
N TRP A 658 -22.98 4.79 2.61
CA TRP A 658 -23.49 4.00 3.70
C TRP A 658 -22.53 4.03 4.92
N LYS A 659 -23.10 4.40 6.06
CA LYS A 659 -22.38 4.38 7.33
C LYS A 659 -22.36 2.96 7.85
N ILE A 660 -21.18 2.34 7.81
CA ILE A 660 -20.94 0.98 8.28
C ILE A 660 -21.23 0.91 9.79
N PRO A 661 -21.91 -0.12 10.29
CA PRO A 661 -22.12 -0.30 11.72
C PRO A 661 -20.82 -0.30 12.50
N SER A 662 -20.84 0.27 13.70
CA SER A 662 -19.68 0.26 14.59
C SER A 662 -19.26 -1.16 14.93
N GLY A 663 -17.97 -1.37 15.08
CA GLY A 663 -17.39 -2.67 15.38
C GLY A 663 -16.14 -2.54 16.24
N GLY A 664 -15.64 -3.67 16.68
CA GLY A 664 -14.43 -3.72 17.47
C GLY A 664 -14.15 -5.12 17.95
N GLN A 665 -13.00 -5.29 18.59
CA GLN A 665 -12.57 -6.59 19.10
C GLN A 665 -11.69 -6.47 20.33
N PHE A 666 -11.64 -7.53 21.11
CA PHE A 666 -10.70 -7.72 22.19
C PHE A 666 -9.55 -8.61 21.73
N ASP A 667 -8.33 -8.17 21.99
CA ASP A 667 -7.11 -8.93 21.74
C ASP A 667 -6.41 -9.20 23.06
N PHE A 668 -6.00 -10.46 23.26
CA PHE A 668 -5.27 -10.92 24.44
C PHE A 668 -3.85 -11.31 24.05
N ASN A 669 -2.90 -10.92 24.89
CA ASN A 669 -1.51 -11.36 24.77
C ASN A 669 -0.94 -11.74 26.14
N ALA A 670 -0.03 -12.71 26.14
CA ALA A 670 0.69 -13.10 27.34
C ALA A 670 2.13 -13.48 26.97
N SER A 671 3.05 -13.27 27.90
CA SER A 671 4.42 -13.73 27.75
C SER A 671 4.99 -14.19 29.09
N TYR A 672 5.85 -15.20 29.01
CA TYR A 672 6.56 -15.72 30.17
C TYR A 672 8.04 -15.87 29.86
N ARG A 673 8.89 -15.26 30.69
CA ARG A 673 10.35 -15.34 30.62
C ARG A 673 10.89 -16.33 31.63
N PHE A 674 11.77 -17.22 31.17
CA PHE A 674 12.39 -18.25 31.97
C PHE A 674 13.81 -18.56 31.46
N LYS A 675 14.52 -19.45 32.10
CA LYS A 675 15.88 -19.87 31.68
C LYS A 675 15.84 -21.32 31.21
N ILE A 676 16.60 -21.63 30.16
CA ILE A 676 16.94 -22.98 29.71
C ILE A 676 18.46 -23.06 29.72
N GLY A 677 19.03 -23.68 30.78
CA GLY A 677 20.47 -23.65 31.01
C GLY A 677 20.98 -22.21 31.17
N SER A 678 21.94 -21.82 30.37
CA SER A 678 22.48 -20.47 30.33
C SER A 678 21.67 -19.50 29.45
N CYS A 679 20.75 -20.00 28.62
CA CYS A 679 19.98 -19.22 27.70
C CYS A 679 18.71 -18.61 28.34
N LYS A 680 18.33 -17.43 27.88
CA LYS A 680 17.07 -16.78 28.25
C LYS A 680 15.99 -17.14 27.22
N ALA A 681 14.88 -17.73 27.70
CA ALA A 681 13.75 -18.09 26.88
C ALA A 681 12.55 -17.21 27.17
N THR A 682 11.73 -16.97 26.16
CA THR A 682 10.43 -16.29 26.30
C THR A 682 9.39 -17.02 25.47
N LEU A 683 8.30 -17.41 26.11
CA LEU A 683 7.12 -17.95 25.47
C LEU A 683 6.10 -16.81 25.29
N TYR A 684 5.63 -16.62 24.07
CA TYR A 684 4.60 -15.64 23.73
C TYR A 684 3.34 -16.34 23.25
N GLY A 685 2.19 -15.90 23.73
CA GLY A 685 0.88 -16.34 23.27
C GLY A 685 -0.01 -15.15 22.92
N ASN A 686 -0.73 -15.24 21.79
CA ASN A 686 -1.67 -14.22 21.36
C ASN A 686 -3.00 -14.86 20.95
N ILE A 687 -4.09 -14.20 21.31
CA ILE A 687 -5.44 -14.51 20.83
C ILE A 687 -6.03 -13.19 20.33
N ASN A 688 -6.17 -13.05 19.02
CA ASN A 688 -6.82 -11.89 18.43
C ASN A 688 -8.31 -12.16 18.29
N ASN A 689 -9.12 -11.13 18.48
CA ASN A 689 -10.57 -11.22 18.45
C ASN A 689 -11.09 -12.33 19.39
N VAL A 690 -10.80 -12.21 20.68
CA VAL A 690 -11.08 -13.21 21.74
C VAL A 690 -12.53 -13.69 21.71
N PHE A 691 -13.49 -12.79 21.49
CA PHE A 691 -14.91 -13.09 21.48
C PHE A 691 -15.48 -13.44 20.11
N ASN A 692 -14.60 -13.58 19.08
CA ASN A 692 -14.99 -13.91 17.71
C ASN A 692 -16.07 -12.94 17.16
N GLN A 693 -15.87 -11.65 17.37
CA GLN A 693 -16.79 -10.61 16.91
C GLN A 693 -16.79 -10.56 15.37
N GLU A 694 -17.97 -10.46 14.79
CA GLU A 694 -18.16 -10.27 13.35
C GLU A 694 -18.54 -8.82 13.09
N TYR A 695 -17.67 -8.07 12.42
CA TYR A 695 -17.93 -6.68 12.05
C TYR A 695 -17.31 -6.36 10.68
N ILE A 696 -17.91 -5.39 10.00
CA ILE A 696 -17.51 -4.99 8.65
C ILE A 696 -16.38 -3.96 8.78
N VAL A 697 -15.30 -4.19 8.03
CA VAL A 697 -14.14 -3.30 8.00
C VAL A 697 -14.12 -2.42 6.77
N ASN A 698 -14.71 -2.87 5.66
CA ASN A 698 -14.69 -2.17 4.38
C ASN A 698 -15.94 -2.48 3.56
N ALA A 699 -16.39 -1.52 2.77
CA ALA A 699 -17.47 -1.67 1.80
C ALA A 699 -17.40 -0.57 0.74
N THR A 700 -18.01 -0.81 -0.42
CA THR A 700 -18.21 0.17 -1.48
C THR A 700 -19.71 0.38 -1.69
N ASP A 701 -20.13 1.62 -1.83
CA ASP A 701 -21.53 1.98 -1.92
C ASP A 701 -21.75 3.13 -2.92
N ALA A 702 -22.89 3.08 -3.62
CA ALA A 702 -23.24 4.06 -4.65
C ALA A 702 -24.39 4.98 -4.27
N ASP A 703 -25.20 4.65 -3.26
CA ASP A 703 -26.48 5.33 -3.00
C ASP A 703 -26.80 5.61 -1.50
N GLY A 704 -25.89 5.28 -0.61
CA GLY A 704 -26.06 5.49 0.84
C GLY A 704 -26.81 4.38 1.56
N THR A 705 -27.08 3.23 0.90
CA THR A 705 -27.83 2.13 1.49
C THR A 705 -27.00 0.85 1.61
N TRP A 706 -27.23 0.09 2.68
CA TRP A 706 -26.52 -1.17 2.91
C TRP A 706 -26.93 -2.27 1.90
N GLN A 707 -28.13 -2.20 1.36
CA GLN A 707 -28.67 -3.19 0.41
C GLN A 707 -27.89 -3.21 -0.91
N ASN A 708 -27.41 -2.04 -1.33
CA ASN A 708 -26.66 -1.86 -2.57
C ASN A 708 -25.14 -1.76 -2.34
N ALA A 709 -24.68 -1.88 -1.07
CA ALA A 709 -23.28 -1.94 -0.76
C ALA A 709 -22.69 -3.29 -1.21
N TYR A 710 -21.52 -3.23 -1.84
CA TYR A 710 -20.77 -4.39 -2.30
C TYR A 710 -19.30 -4.25 -1.91
N GLY A 711 -18.46 -5.23 -2.27
CA GLY A 711 -17.08 -5.23 -1.75
C GLY A 711 -17.07 -5.22 -0.22
N VAL A 712 -18.08 -5.82 0.40
CA VAL A 712 -18.19 -5.87 1.85
C VAL A 712 -17.21 -6.91 2.38
N PHE A 713 -16.29 -6.48 3.24
CA PHE A 713 -15.34 -7.36 3.90
C PHE A 713 -15.51 -7.29 5.42
N TYR A 714 -15.47 -8.45 6.03
CA TYR A 714 -15.53 -8.61 7.47
C TYR A 714 -14.12 -8.78 8.06
N ALA A 715 -13.94 -8.32 9.28
CA ALA A 715 -12.75 -8.61 10.06
C ALA A 715 -12.55 -10.13 10.21
N PHE A 716 -11.32 -10.55 10.41
CA PHE A 716 -11.04 -11.94 10.73
C PHE A 716 -11.68 -12.30 12.07
N GLY A 717 -12.21 -13.51 12.16
CA GLY A 717 -12.64 -14.10 13.43
C GLY A 717 -11.45 -14.35 14.36
N ARG A 718 -11.69 -15.13 15.41
CA ARG A 718 -10.65 -15.48 16.39
C ARG A 718 -9.47 -16.16 15.71
N THR A 719 -8.27 -15.63 15.96
CA THR A 719 -7.00 -16.24 15.58
C THR A 719 -6.08 -16.34 16.79
N TYR A 720 -5.18 -17.31 16.79
CA TYR A 720 -4.25 -17.53 17.88
C TYR A 720 -2.86 -17.89 17.36
N SER A 721 -1.86 -17.58 18.15
CA SER A 721 -0.47 -17.97 17.89
C SER A 721 0.30 -18.20 19.19
N LEU A 722 1.28 -19.08 19.10
CA LEU A 722 2.25 -19.38 20.15
C LEU A 722 3.65 -19.30 19.58
N ARG A 723 4.59 -18.63 20.27
CA ARG A 723 5.99 -18.53 19.83
C ARG A 723 6.95 -18.70 21.00
N LEU A 724 7.94 -19.56 20.83
CA LEU A 724 9.07 -19.70 21.74
C LEU A 724 10.29 -19.00 21.12
N LYS A 725 10.93 -18.10 21.87
CA LYS A 725 12.18 -17.44 21.50
C LYS A 725 13.25 -17.74 22.54
N ILE A 726 14.41 -18.19 22.09
CA ILE A 726 15.58 -18.49 22.93
C ILE A 726 16.69 -17.54 22.52
N ASN A 727 17.25 -16.82 23.50
CA ASN A 727 18.41 -15.93 23.34
C ASN A 727 19.65 -16.54 23.98
N PHE A 728 20.80 -16.49 23.29
CA PHE A 728 22.07 -17.06 23.68
C PHE A 728 23.26 -16.09 23.48
#